data_61013d5f19384f30673aeefe3e446efe
#
_entry.id   61013d5f19384f30673aeefe3e446efe
#
_cell.length_a   1.000
_cell.length_b   1.000
_cell.length_c   1.000
_cell.angle_alpha   90.00
_cell.angle_beta   90.00
_cell.angle_gamma   90.00
#
_symmetry.space_group_name_H-M   'P 1'
#
loop_
_entity.id
_entity.type
_entity.pdbx_description
1 polymer ?
#
loop_
_entity_poly.entity_id
_entity_poly.type
_entity_poly.pdbx_seq_one_letter_code
_entity_poly.pdbx_strand_id
1 'polypeptide(L)'
;MEMNPFPQARRFSNPAFRRMFLLGFLFVQLPVSADFVTSTPAADRFPLVDGKAAAIHVSETDWKVVRIAASDLAADIERVSGKRPALRHTTDGLTAEAVLIGTIGRSPLIDGLIRSGKLNVGGVAGQWESFVIETVPNPLPGVRRGLVIAGSDRRGTAYGVYELSQRIGVSPWYWWADVSPIRRDALHLSKERVRIGPPAVKYRGIFINDEMWGIRPWAEKTFAPDEGRGLGPKTHAKIFELLLRLRANHLWPAMHRDTIPFNTYPQNKQVADDYAIVMGSSHIEPMLRNNMHGAEWDREGGGDWNYLNNRDAILRYWERRIQANGRYENIYTLGMRGKDDEPMLAKGTLAERVGLLEGIIRDQRLILTRHIAPDPGKIPQVFIPYTEVLGMYDSGMKVPEDVTICWPDDNFGYLRRLPNDAERKRPGGSGVYYHLQWLNGATTAYTWLNTMPLPLIASEMHKAFQYGAEKLWVLNVGDIKPGEIGMEFFLDMAWDPAKWRPDNTREYLKHWAARDLDARFADEIAGILEEHFQLGFTRRPEHLVQHRKGKPLAYSWFSHDHHGDEAERRLERYAAIAKRSEEIYQEIPDTRKDAFFQLVLYPVCCASLMNEKVICADKSIHHAAKGRAIAADYARRAEAAAERIIGLTEHYNTGLITAGDKWRHMMSPAPGPWGDQRLQFEMPPLGGFDGSGQAALEVAPEGGKPGVIAEFSVFTQSRRFIDLFNKGSGEIEWRATSAVPWLKLDQRSGRLATGQRLWLSVDWETVPKRENVTGEIEFTGNGGSSRVVVPVYHPETPTRGEVSGFVESHGCVSMEAEHFTDRRDHGGASWRVVAGLGRSGDSVTVFPSTVVSRTAPDAIRSNSPALGYDMHLFTTGEHTLHIDCLPTHPVAPDRGVRLAVSLDDGDPVLLEASPSRYPDDVLTNLRRFTTTLGIDRPGRRTLHLWMVDPGVIVDKIVLHTPHPVESYLGPPESFRATPVIR
;
A
#
# COMPACT_ATOMS: atom_id res chain seq x y z
N MET A 1 12.10 -30.88 -32.67
CA MET A 1 13.20 -31.76 -32.20
C MET A 1 13.00 -31.87 -30.68
N GLU A 2 12.80 -33.09 -30.25
CA GLU A 2 12.30 -33.50 -28.96
C GLU A 2 13.21 -33.05 -27.77
N MET A 3 12.62 -32.52 -26.76
CA MET A 3 13.27 -32.26 -25.46
C MET A 3 12.95 -33.41 -24.51
N ASN A 4 13.98 -34.07 -24.00
CA ASN A 4 13.88 -35.10 -22.98
C ASN A 4 13.61 -34.52 -21.58
N PRO A 5 12.87 -35.22 -20.73
CA PRO A 5 12.45 -34.71 -19.43
C PRO A 5 13.49 -34.90 -18.33
N PHE A 6 13.55 -33.95 -17.41
CA PHE A 6 14.35 -33.98 -16.18
C PHE A 6 13.76 -34.95 -15.14
N PRO A 7 14.59 -35.54 -14.27
CA PRO A 7 14.18 -36.62 -13.37
C PRO A 7 13.43 -36.16 -12.13
N GLN A 8 12.47 -36.96 -11.73
CA GLN A 8 11.58 -36.80 -10.57
C GLN A 8 12.34 -36.70 -9.25
N ALA A 9 11.96 -35.72 -8.43
CA ALA A 9 12.36 -35.59 -7.03
C ALA A 9 11.76 -36.73 -6.18
N ARG A 10 12.61 -37.46 -5.47
CA ARG A 10 12.25 -38.51 -4.53
C ARG A 10 11.55 -37.92 -3.29
N ARG A 11 10.36 -38.40 -3.01
CA ARG A 11 9.64 -38.20 -1.75
C ARG A 11 10.40 -38.92 -0.62
N PHE A 12 10.83 -38.18 0.39
CA PHE A 12 11.21 -38.76 1.68
C PHE A 12 9.97 -38.76 2.59
N SER A 13 9.43 -39.97 2.79
CA SER A 13 8.46 -40.27 3.83
C SER A 13 9.20 -40.78 5.06
N ASN A 14 9.18 -40.04 6.15
CA ASN A 14 9.60 -40.56 7.46
C ASN A 14 8.45 -40.39 8.47
N PRO A 15 7.84 -41.46 8.97
CA PRO A 15 6.69 -41.42 9.86
C PRO A 15 7.08 -41.53 11.35
N ALA A 16 7.81 -40.54 11.90
CA ALA A 16 8.18 -40.59 13.32
C ALA A 16 8.19 -39.20 13.97
N PHE A 17 7.05 -38.45 13.88
CA PHE A 17 6.77 -37.35 14.81
C PHE A 17 5.26 -37.09 14.86
N ARG A 18 4.54 -38.10 15.36
CA ARG A 18 3.16 -37.98 15.81
C ARG A 18 3.08 -38.47 17.25
N ARG A 19 3.33 -37.56 18.18
CA ARG A 19 2.73 -37.55 19.55
C ARG A 19 3.45 -36.53 20.43
N MET A 20 2.58 -35.64 20.89
CA MET A 20 2.71 -34.74 22.07
C MET A 20 2.88 -33.29 21.69
N PHE A 21 1.72 -32.62 21.63
CA PHE A 21 1.44 -31.34 22.30
C PHE A 21 -0.06 -31.04 22.10
N LEU A 22 -0.90 -31.66 22.91
CA LEU A 22 -2.26 -31.19 23.18
C LEU A 22 -2.12 -30.17 24.33
N LEU A 23 -1.99 -28.90 24.01
CA LEU A 23 -2.29 -27.80 24.91
C LEU A 23 -3.19 -26.82 24.15
N GLY A 24 -4.36 -26.59 24.73
CA GLY A 24 -5.50 -25.98 24.12
C GLY A 24 -5.27 -24.55 23.63
N PHE A 25 -5.16 -24.39 22.33
CA PHE A 25 -5.59 -23.17 21.66
C PHE A 25 -7.11 -23.30 21.48
N LEU A 26 -7.87 -22.53 22.24
CA LEU A 26 -9.23 -22.22 21.87
C LEU A 26 -9.16 -21.46 20.54
N PHE A 27 -9.23 -22.22 19.44
CA PHE A 27 -9.70 -21.69 18.21
C PHE A 27 -11.15 -21.25 18.45
N VAL A 28 -11.37 -19.95 18.65
CA VAL A 28 -12.66 -19.37 18.35
C VAL A 28 -12.83 -19.55 16.86
N GLN A 29 -13.37 -20.72 16.46
CA GLN A 29 -14.02 -20.85 15.16
C GLN A 29 -15.12 -19.79 15.19
N LEU A 30 -14.86 -18.65 14.51
CA LEU A 30 -15.97 -17.84 14.02
C LEU A 30 -16.87 -18.83 13.28
N PRO A 31 -18.15 -18.90 13.62
CA PRO A 31 -19.06 -19.83 12.93
C PRO A 31 -18.92 -19.49 11.45
N VAL A 32 -18.58 -20.50 10.63
CA VAL A 32 -18.78 -20.43 9.19
C VAL A 32 -20.27 -20.12 9.05
N SER A 33 -20.58 -18.86 8.81
CA SER A 33 -21.94 -18.40 8.54
C SER A 33 -22.43 -19.28 7.41
N ALA A 34 -23.49 -20.07 7.66
CA ALA A 34 -24.16 -20.85 6.62
C ALA A 34 -24.36 -19.89 5.47
N ASP A 35 -23.87 -20.24 4.27
CA ASP A 35 -23.81 -19.35 3.12
C ASP A 35 -25.11 -18.57 2.98
N PHE A 36 -25.03 -17.23 3.17
CA PHE A 36 -26.20 -16.35 3.05
C PHE A 36 -26.89 -16.54 1.71
N VAL A 37 -26.13 -16.88 0.66
CA VAL A 37 -26.61 -17.17 -0.70
C VAL A 37 -26.20 -18.57 -1.12
N THR A 38 -27.19 -19.36 -1.58
CA THR A 38 -26.98 -20.75 -2.07
C THR A 38 -27.78 -20.99 -3.32
N SER A 39 -27.41 -22.00 -4.11
CA SER A 39 -28.21 -22.51 -5.23
C SER A 39 -29.24 -23.55 -4.81
N THR A 40 -29.17 -24.05 -3.56
CA THR A 40 -30.07 -25.13 -3.08
C THR A 40 -31.37 -24.55 -2.50
N PRO A 41 -32.57 -24.92 -3.03
CA PRO A 41 -33.84 -24.48 -2.48
C PRO A 41 -34.09 -25.07 -1.09
N ALA A 42 -34.72 -24.30 -0.22
CA ALA A 42 -35.26 -24.78 1.05
C ALA A 42 -36.51 -23.96 1.43
N ALA A 43 -37.43 -24.57 2.23
CA ALA A 43 -38.69 -23.93 2.57
C ALA A 43 -38.53 -22.60 3.34
N ASP A 44 -37.46 -22.46 4.09
CA ASP A 44 -37.13 -21.29 4.90
C ASP A 44 -36.24 -20.26 4.18
N ARG A 45 -35.84 -20.53 2.95
CA ARG A 45 -35.02 -19.61 2.15
C ARG A 45 -35.88 -18.74 1.23
N PHE A 46 -35.43 -17.48 1.03
CA PHE A 46 -36.06 -16.60 0.05
C PHE A 46 -35.56 -16.90 -1.36
N PRO A 47 -36.40 -17.28 -2.32
CA PRO A 47 -36.00 -17.55 -3.69
C PRO A 47 -35.87 -16.22 -4.47
N LEU A 48 -34.67 -15.67 -4.48
CA LEU A 48 -34.36 -14.46 -5.26
C LEU A 48 -34.43 -14.77 -6.78
N VAL A 49 -33.88 -15.93 -7.16
CA VAL A 49 -34.01 -16.48 -8.51
C VAL A 49 -34.28 -17.98 -8.39
N ASP A 50 -35.44 -18.42 -8.88
CA ASP A 50 -35.85 -19.81 -8.99
C ASP A 50 -36.74 -19.96 -10.23
N GLY A 51 -36.13 -20.43 -11.34
CA GLY A 51 -36.79 -20.42 -12.67
C GLY A 51 -37.02 -18.99 -13.22
N LYS A 52 -37.45 -18.03 -12.39
CA LYS A 52 -37.59 -16.59 -12.65
C LYS A 52 -37.05 -15.76 -11.50
N ALA A 53 -36.69 -14.52 -11.77
CA ALA A 53 -36.27 -13.58 -10.73
C ALA A 53 -37.49 -12.95 -10.00
N ALA A 54 -37.38 -12.79 -8.69
CA ALA A 54 -38.37 -12.08 -7.87
C ALA A 54 -38.42 -10.60 -8.25
N ALA A 55 -39.61 -10.03 -8.43
CA ALA A 55 -39.77 -8.62 -8.79
C ALA A 55 -39.25 -7.70 -7.68
N ILE A 56 -38.63 -6.59 -8.08
CA ILE A 56 -38.12 -5.54 -7.18
C ILE A 56 -39.12 -4.39 -7.15
N HIS A 57 -39.57 -4.02 -5.95
CA HIS A 57 -40.47 -2.91 -5.71
C HIS A 57 -39.78 -1.79 -4.91
N VAL A 58 -39.74 -0.60 -5.48
CA VAL A 58 -39.20 0.64 -4.87
C VAL A 58 -40.13 1.80 -5.19
N SER A 59 -40.52 2.60 -4.20
CA SER A 59 -41.44 3.72 -4.40
C SER A 59 -40.86 4.80 -5.32
N GLU A 60 -41.68 5.38 -6.21
CA GLU A 60 -41.31 6.59 -6.97
C GLU A 60 -41.01 7.78 -6.08
N THR A 61 -41.61 7.84 -4.89
CA THR A 61 -41.38 8.92 -3.92
C THR A 61 -40.08 8.78 -3.13
N ASP A 62 -39.42 7.64 -3.25
CA ASP A 62 -38.11 7.44 -2.60
C ASP A 62 -37.00 8.22 -3.32
N TRP A 63 -35.85 8.35 -2.68
CA TRP A 63 -34.74 9.10 -3.20
C TRP A 63 -34.22 8.58 -4.55
N LYS A 64 -33.69 9.45 -5.39
CA LYS A 64 -33.14 9.07 -6.70
C LYS A 64 -32.08 7.98 -6.60
N VAL A 65 -31.14 8.10 -5.65
CA VAL A 65 -30.09 7.10 -5.41
C VAL A 65 -30.64 5.71 -5.10
N VAL A 66 -31.75 5.61 -4.36
CA VAL A 66 -32.39 4.33 -4.03
C VAL A 66 -32.97 3.66 -5.28
N ARG A 67 -33.58 4.44 -6.15
CA ARG A 67 -34.10 3.95 -7.45
C ARG A 67 -32.97 3.55 -8.40
N ILE A 68 -31.85 4.28 -8.41
CA ILE A 68 -30.64 3.91 -9.15
C ILE A 68 -30.12 2.58 -8.62
N ALA A 69 -29.88 2.44 -7.32
CA ALA A 69 -29.39 1.21 -6.72
C ALA A 69 -30.32 0.01 -6.97
N ALA A 70 -31.66 0.21 -6.92
CA ALA A 70 -32.63 -0.84 -7.27
C ALA A 70 -32.52 -1.28 -8.74
N SER A 71 -32.27 -0.35 -9.66
CA SER A 71 -32.01 -0.65 -11.08
C SER A 71 -30.70 -1.42 -11.27
N ASP A 72 -29.66 -1.02 -10.52
CA ASP A 72 -28.36 -1.71 -10.54
C ASP A 72 -28.49 -3.12 -9.99
N LEU A 73 -29.27 -3.35 -8.90
CA LEU A 73 -29.53 -4.68 -8.38
C LEU A 73 -30.23 -5.57 -9.42
N ALA A 74 -31.21 -5.01 -10.18
CA ALA A 74 -31.83 -5.75 -11.24
C ALA A 74 -30.84 -6.20 -12.33
N ALA A 75 -29.92 -5.34 -12.70
CA ALA A 75 -28.83 -5.66 -13.62
C ALA A 75 -27.83 -6.66 -12.99
N ASP A 76 -27.53 -6.54 -11.70
CA ASP A 76 -26.61 -7.43 -10.99
C ASP A 76 -27.17 -8.85 -10.87
N ILE A 77 -28.46 -8.99 -10.56
CA ILE A 77 -29.14 -10.29 -10.58
C ILE A 77 -29.10 -10.90 -11.98
N GLU A 78 -29.30 -10.10 -13.03
CA GLU A 78 -29.20 -10.57 -14.42
C GLU A 78 -27.75 -11.01 -14.75
N ARG A 79 -26.73 -10.28 -14.33
CA ARG A 79 -25.32 -10.65 -14.52
C ARG A 79 -25.01 -12.02 -13.89
N VAL A 80 -25.52 -12.27 -12.69
CA VAL A 80 -25.27 -13.53 -11.98
C VAL A 80 -26.12 -14.67 -12.52
N SER A 81 -27.43 -14.43 -12.85
CA SER A 81 -28.36 -15.50 -13.12
C SER A 81 -28.82 -15.60 -14.58
N GLY A 82 -28.58 -14.58 -15.39
CA GLY A 82 -29.16 -14.44 -16.73
C GLY A 82 -30.65 -14.07 -16.73
N LYS A 83 -31.24 -13.77 -15.57
CA LYS A 83 -32.65 -13.45 -15.40
C LYS A 83 -32.84 -12.08 -14.77
N ARG A 84 -33.37 -11.13 -15.56
CA ARG A 84 -33.59 -9.78 -15.09
C ARG A 84 -34.91 -9.68 -14.31
N PRO A 85 -34.91 -9.22 -13.04
CA PRO A 85 -36.11 -8.90 -12.30
C PRO A 85 -36.92 -7.78 -12.95
N ALA A 86 -38.25 -7.85 -12.85
CA ALA A 86 -39.07 -6.68 -13.14
C ALA A 86 -38.87 -5.62 -12.04
N LEU A 87 -38.52 -4.40 -12.43
CA LEU A 87 -38.46 -3.25 -11.53
C LEU A 87 -39.81 -2.50 -11.57
N ARG A 88 -40.43 -2.27 -10.41
CA ARG A 88 -41.74 -1.64 -10.27
C ARG A 88 -41.69 -0.53 -9.22
N HIS A 89 -42.43 0.54 -9.50
CA HIS A 89 -42.48 1.72 -8.64
C HIS A 89 -43.80 1.82 -7.85
N THR A 90 -44.70 0.88 -8.07
CA THR A 90 -45.98 0.75 -7.37
C THR A 90 -46.10 -0.62 -6.70
N THR A 91 -47.16 -0.85 -5.94
CA THR A 91 -47.51 -2.14 -5.36
C THR A 91 -48.31 -3.05 -6.33
N ASP A 92 -48.56 -2.56 -7.56
CA ASP A 92 -49.24 -3.37 -8.57
C ASP A 92 -48.36 -4.50 -9.09
N GLY A 93 -48.96 -5.66 -9.30
CA GLY A 93 -48.22 -6.83 -9.79
C GLY A 93 -47.29 -7.47 -8.77
N LEU A 94 -47.57 -7.30 -7.45
CA LEU A 94 -46.94 -8.07 -6.40
C LEU A 94 -47.11 -9.57 -6.65
N THR A 95 -46.04 -10.32 -6.47
CA THR A 95 -45.99 -11.77 -6.58
C THR A 95 -45.79 -12.42 -5.22
N ALA A 96 -45.96 -13.75 -5.13
CA ALA A 96 -45.81 -14.48 -3.86
C ALA A 96 -44.43 -14.20 -3.19
N GLU A 97 -43.40 -13.96 -3.98
CA GLU A 97 -42.08 -13.52 -3.56
C GLU A 97 -41.77 -12.19 -4.22
N ALA A 98 -41.30 -11.20 -3.40
CA ALA A 98 -40.97 -9.85 -3.87
C ALA A 98 -39.77 -9.29 -3.08
N VAL A 99 -38.92 -8.51 -3.73
CA VAL A 99 -37.90 -7.69 -3.07
C VAL A 99 -38.50 -6.30 -2.84
N LEU A 100 -38.50 -5.84 -1.58
CA LEU A 100 -39.10 -4.57 -1.15
C LEU A 100 -38.01 -3.65 -0.65
N ILE A 101 -37.77 -2.56 -1.37
CA ILE A 101 -36.67 -1.61 -1.07
C ILE A 101 -37.26 -0.26 -0.68
N GLY A 102 -36.68 0.37 0.37
CA GLY A 102 -37.05 1.74 0.68
C GLY A 102 -36.41 2.35 1.90
N THR A 103 -36.46 3.69 1.96
CA THR A 103 -35.93 4.49 3.03
C THR A 103 -36.98 4.70 4.12
N ILE A 104 -36.61 4.49 5.39
CA ILE A 104 -37.46 4.73 6.57
C ILE A 104 -37.91 6.19 6.61
N GLY A 105 -39.21 6.46 6.79
CA GLY A 105 -39.76 7.80 6.77
C GLY A 105 -39.95 8.42 5.40
N ARG A 106 -39.60 7.72 4.31
CA ARG A 106 -39.73 8.19 2.92
C ARG A 106 -40.48 7.22 2.03
N SER A 107 -40.34 5.92 2.27
CA SER A 107 -41.05 4.88 1.53
C SER A 107 -42.34 4.48 2.23
N PRO A 108 -43.53 4.77 1.65
CA PRO A 108 -44.81 4.38 2.24
C PRO A 108 -44.93 2.88 2.47
N LEU A 109 -44.28 2.08 1.60
CA LEU A 109 -44.20 0.64 1.69
C LEU A 109 -43.51 0.16 2.95
N ILE A 110 -42.27 0.67 3.18
CA ILE A 110 -41.47 0.33 4.34
C ILE A 110 -42.12 0.84 5.63
N ASP A 111 -42.63 2.09 5.63
CA ASP A 111 -43.31 2.67 6.80
C ASP A 111 -44.57 1.91 7.17
N GLY A 112 -45.28 1.33 6.16
CA GLY A 112 -46.43 0.45 6.37
C GLY A 112 -46.05 -0.85 7.10
N LEU A 113 -44.91 -1.47 6.73
CA LEU A 113 -44.40 -2.67 7.40
C LEU A 113 -43.95 -2.39 8.85
N ILE A 114 -43.36 -1.23 9.09
CA ILE A 114 -42.97 -0.79 10.43
C ILE A 114 -44.23 -0.57 11.30
N ARG A 115 -45.18 0.20 10.83
CA ARG A 115 -46.44 0.49 11.57
C ARG A 115 -47.22 -0.76 11.89
N SER A 116 -47.21 -1.76 11.00
CA SER A 116 -47.88 -3.04 11.23
C SER A 116 -47.09 -4.03 12.09
N GLY A 117 -45.91 -3.65 12.59
CA GLY A 117 -45.04 -4.48 13.42
C GLY A 117 -44.38 -5.64 12.68
N LYS A 118 -44.44 -5.66 11.33
CA LYS A 118 -43.88 -6.72 10.49
C LYS A 118 -42.38 -6.53 10.19
N LEU A 119 -41.89 -5.28 10.27
CA LEU A 119 -40.48 -4.93 10.13
C LEU A 119 -39.99 -4.22 11.41
N ASN A 120 -38.96 -4.79 12.03
CA ASN A 120 -38.28 -4.18 13.16
C ASN A 120 -37.07 -3.40 12.66
N VAL A 121 -37.04 -2.09 12.87
CA VAL A 121 -35.95 -1.19 12.49
C VAL A 121 -35.12 -0.68 13.68
N GLY A 122 -35.27 -1.32 14.86
CA GLY A 122 -34.46 -1.02 16.05
C GLY A 122 -32.95 -1.12 15.75
N GLY A 123 -32.20 -0.05 16.09
CA GLY A 123 -30.77 0.06 15.80
C GLY A 123 -30.41 0.44 14.35
N VAL A 124 -31.44 0.79 13.53
CA VAL A 124 -31.26 1.34 12.18
C VAL A 124 -31.90 2.73 12.09
N ALA A 125 -33.15 2.84 12.48
CA ALA A 125 -33.88 4.11 12.41
C ALA A 125 -33.14 5.22 13.18
N GLY A 126 -32.95 6.38 12.52
CA GLY A 126 -32.25 7.53 13.09
C GLY A 126 -30.73 7.39 13.20
N GLN A 127 -30.16 6.26 12.79
CA GLN A 127 -28.70 6.10 12.69
C GLN A 127 -28.19 6.62 11.34
N TRP A 128 -26.94 7.09 11.31
CA TRP A 128 -26.29 7.52 10.09
C TRP A 128 -25.97 6.32 9.18
N GLU A 129 -26.46 6.34 7.93
CA GLU A 129 -26.10 5.38 6.87
C GLU A 129 -26.20 3.90 7.27
N SER A 130 -27.25 3.54 8.02
CA SER A 130 -27.48 2.18 8.48
C SER A 130 -28.60 1.50 7.72
N PHE A 131 -28.57 0.17 7.67
CA PHE A 131 -29.59 -0.59 6.97
C PHE A 131 -29.84 -1.97 7.58
N VAL A 132 -30.97 -2.57 7.20
CA VAL A 132 -31.34 -3.95 7.50
C VAL A 132 -31.79 -4.65 6.22
N ILE A 133 -31.38 -5.92 6.08
CA ILE A 133 -31.87 -6.86 5.07
C ILE A 133 -32.45 -8.04 5.82
N GLU A 134 -33.75 -8.34 5.61
CA GLU A 134 -34.39 -9.52 6.22
C GLU A 134 -35.55 -10.04 5.39
N THR A 135 -35.85 -11.33 5.51
CA THR A 135 -37.04 -11.94 4.90
C THR A 135 -38.21 -11.85 5.83
N VAL A 136 -39.25 -11.11 5.42
CA VAL A 136 -40.50 -10.90 6.18
C VAL A 136 -41.60 -11.83 5.61
N PRO A 137 -42.22 -12.69 6.46
CA PRO A 137 -43.35 -13.51 6.04
C PRO A 137 -44.60 -12.65 5.93
N ASN A 138 -45.38 -12.90 4.88
CA ASN A 138 -46.67 -12.22 4.61
C ASN A 138 -46.60 -10.70 4.79
N PRO A 139 -45.62 -9.98 4.19
CA PRO A 139 -45.45 -8.55 4.40
C PRO A 139 -46.68 -7.75 3.93
N LEU A 140 -47.26 -8.14 2.79
CA LEU A 140 -48.39 -7.49 2.14
C LEU A 140 -49.39 -8.53 1.65
N PRO A 141 -50.69 -8.14 1.40
CA PRO A 141 -51.64 -9.01 0.75
C PRO A 141 -51.11 -9.56 -0.59
N GLY A 142 -51.17 -10.85 -0.79
CA GLY A 142 -50.68 -11.54 -1.98
C GLY A 142 -49.17 -11.84 -2.01
N VAL A 143 -48.41 -11.36 -1.06
CA VAL A 143 -46.95 -11.65 -0.92
C VAL A 143 -46.75 -12.64 0.22
N ARG A 144 -46.30 -13.84 -0.09
CA ARG A 144 -46.00 -14.87 0.92
C ARG A 144 -44.68 -14.57 1.66
N ARG A 145 -43.65 -14.11 0.94
CA ARG A 145 -42.35 -13.75 1.46
C ARG A 145 -41.85 -12.48 0.79
N GLY A 146 -41.41 -11.50 1.57
CA GLY A 146 -40.78 -10.30 1.10
C GLY A 146 -39.32 -10.21 1.59
N LEU A 147 -38.32 -10.12 0.67
CA LEU A 147 -36.99 -9.69 1.04
C LEU A 147 -37.02 -8.18 1.19
N VAL A 148 -36.90 -7.70 2.42
CA VAL A 148 -36.98 -6.28 2.72
C VAL A 148 -35.57 -5.71 2.88
N ILE A 149 -35.27 -4.61 2.18
CA ILE A 149 -34.07 -3.79 2.34
C ILE A 149 -34.53 -2.42 2.78
N ALA A 150 -34.27 -2.08 4.05
CA ALA A 150 -34.68 -0.81 4.63
C ALA A 150 -33.48 -0.05 5.21
N GLY A 151 -33.27 1.19 4.75
CA GLY A 151 -32.20 2.05 5.24
C GLY A 151 -32.71 3.20 6.10
N SER A 152 -31.86 3.67 7.02
CA SER A 152 -32.12 4.83 7.88
C SER A 152 -32.23 6.14 7.10
N ASP A 153 -31.50 6.25 6.00
CA ASP A 153 -31.42 7.40 5.10
C ASP A 153 -31.17 6.94 3.66
N ARG A 154 -31.03 7.92 2.73
CA ARG A 154 -30.89 7.65 1.30
C ARG A 154 -29.66 6.81 0.96
N ARG A 155 -28.53 7.01 1.67
CA ARG A 155 -27.30 6.23 1.46
C ARG A 155 -27.36 4.88 2.15
N GLY A 156 -27.83 4.81 3.38
CA GLY A 156 -28.05 3.54 4.06
C GLY A 156 -28.90 2.56 3.26
N THR A 157 -29.95 3.06 2.60
CA THR A 157 -30.78 2.21 1.71
C THR A 157 -29.98 1.74 0.49
N ALA A 158 -29.26 2.62 -0.19
CA ALA A 158 -28.43 2.24 -1.33
C ALA A 158 -27.34 1.23 -0.94
N TYR A 159 -26.66 1.43 0.21
CA TYR A 159 -25.67 0.46 0.72
C TYR A 159 -26.27 -0.90 1.02
N GLY A 160 -27.50 -0.97 1.56
CA GLY A 160 -28.20 -2.23 1.76
C GLY A 160 -28.48 -2.96 0.43
N VAL A 161 -28.76 -2.21 -0.63
CA VAL A 161 -28.94 -2.78 -1.96
C VAL A 161 -27.61 -3.30 -2.53
N TYR A 162 -26.53 -2.52 -2.46
CA TYR A 162 -25.22 -2.95 -2.94
C TYR A 162 -24.57 -4.05 -2.06
N GLU A 163 -24.92 -4.12 -0.76
CA GLU A 163 -24.59 -5.25 0.09
C GLU A 163 -25.19 -6.55 -0.45
N LEU A 164 -26.47 -6.54 -0.86
CA LEU A 164 -27.08 -7.70 -1.50
C LEU A 164 -26.38 -8.03 -2.83
N SER A 165 -26.07 -7.02 -3.66
CA SER A 165 -25.32 -7.22 -4.91
C SER A 165 -24.00 -7.94 -4.68
N GLN A 166 -23.24 -7.51 -3.67
CA GLN A 166 -21.96 -8.14 -3.32
C GLN A 166 -22.15 -9.57 -2.81
N ARG A 167 -23.14 -9.82 -1.95
CA ARG A 167 -23.44 -11.16 -1.41
C ARG A 167 -23.88 -12.15 -2.48
N ILE A 168 -24.60 -11.73 -3.51
CA ILE A 168 -24.93 -12.61 -4.64
C ILE A 168 -23.74 -12.84 -5.60
N GLY A 169 -22.60 -12.17 -5.41
CA GLY A 169 -21.34 -12.41 -6.13
C GLY A 169 -20.93 -11.33 -7.12
N VAL A 170 -21.53 -10.12 -7.06
CA VAL A 170 -21.10 -8.99 -7.91
C VAL A 170 -20.09 -8.14 -7.14
N SER A 171 -18.84 -8.18 -7.56
CA SER A 171 -17.77 -7.36 -7.00
C SER A 171 -18.04 -5.87 -7.18
N PRO A 172 -17.60 -4.99 -6.25
CA PRO A 172 -17.52 -3.55 -6.49
C PRO A 172 -16.74 -3.21 -7.76
N TRP A 173 -15.77 -4.02 -8.10
CA TRP A 173 -14.86 -3.87 -9.25
C TRP A 173 -15.38 -4.49 -10.55
N TYR A 174 -16.63 -4.97 -10.58
CA TYR A 174 -17.19 -5.64 -11.75
C TYR A 174 -17.02 -4.81 -13.04
N TRP A 175 -17.09 -3.50 -12.92
CA TRP A 175 -16.96 -2.59 -14.06
C TRP A 175 -15.56 -1.99 -14.19
N TRP A 176 -14.96 -1.51 -13.07
CA TRP A 176 -13.67 -0.82 -13.09
C TRP A 176 -12.46 -1.75 -13.26
N ALA A 177 -12.57 -3.02 -12.96
CA ALA A 177 -11.53 -4.03 -13.17
C ALA A 177 -12.04 -5.29 -13.86
N ASP A 178 -13.20 -5.24 -14.50
CA ASP A 178 -13.79 -6.33 -15.28
C ASP A 178 -13.95 -7.65 -14.49
N VAL A 179 -14.20 -7.55 -13.18
CA VAL A 179 -14.42 -8.70 -12.30
C VAL A 179 -15.77 -9.34 -12.64
N SER A 180 -15.78 -10.36 -13.48
CA SER A 180 -16.99 -11.04 -13.89
C SER A 180 -17.59 -11.88 -12.76
N PRO A 181 -18.90 -11.80 -12.46
CA PRO A 181 -19.51 -12.65 -11.45
C PRO A 181 -19.60 -14.11 -11.92
N ILE A 182 -19.57 -15.04 -10.97
CA ILE A 182 -19.81 -16.46 -11.24
C ILE A 182 -21.29 -16.66 -11.55
N ARG A 183 -21.60 -17.30 -12.67
CA ARG A 183 -22.97 -17.61 -13.09
C ARG A 183 -23.60 -18.65 -12.16
N ARG A 184 -24.84 -18.41 -11.78
CA ARG A 184 -25.67 -19.29 -10.93
C ARG A 184 -27.10 -19.32 -11.46
N ASP A 185 -27.64 -20.51 -11.77
CA ASP A 185 -28.99 -20.66 -12.33
C ASP A 185 -30.08 -20.35 -11.31
N ALA A 186 -29.81 -20.52 -10.01
CA ALA A 186 -30.69 -20.23 -8.90
C ALA A 186 -29.97 -19.49 -7.77
N LEU A 187 -30.72 -18.62 -7.09
CA LEU A 187 -30.25 -17.84 -5.94
C LEU A 187 -31.29 -17.92 -4.82
N HIS A 188 -30.93 -18.57 -3.72
CA HIS A 188 -31.74 -18.68 -2.52
C HIS A 188 -31.02 -18.02 -1.34
N LEU A 189 -31.69 -17.11 -0.63
CA LEU A 189 -31.13 -16.40 0.49
C LEU A 189 -31.56 -17.03 1.81
N SER A 190 -30.67 -17.17 2.77
CA SER A 190 -31.00 -17.58 4.13
C SER A 190 -31.95 -16.56 4.78
N LYS A 191 -32.64 -16.97 5.84
CA LYS A 191 -33.51 -16.06 6.61
C LYS A 191 -32.74 -15.23 7.63
N GLU A 192 -31.41 -15.22 7.53
CA GLU A 192 -30.55 -14.40 8.39
C GLU A 192 -30.92 -12.92 8.26
N ARG A 193 -31.04 -12.26 9.40
CA ARG A 193 -31.21 -10.82 9.44
C ARG A 193 -29.85 -10.14 9.42
N VAL A 194 -29.57 -9.41 8.37
CA VAL A 194 -28.35 -8.61 8.21
C VAL A 194 -28.64 -7.18 8.65
N ARG A 195 -27.91 -6.69 9.65
CA ARG A 195 -27.95 -5.30 10.09
C ARG A 195 -26.54 -4.74 10.08
N ILE A 196 -26.32 -3.63 9.35
CA ILE A 196 -25.02 -3.01 9.16
C ILE A 196 -25.12 -1.50 9.36
N GLY A 197 -24.09 -0.89 9.96
CA GLY A 197 -23.98 0.51 10.31
C GLY A 197 -24.34 0.80 11.78
N PRO A 198 -24.12 2.04 12.26
CA PRO A 198 -23.51 3.14 11.51
C PRO A 198 -22.02 2.93 11.23
N PRO A 199 -21.45 3.59 10.20
CA PRO A 199 -20.01 3.56 9.95
C PRO A 199 -19.22 4.28 11.03
N ALA A 200 -18.00 3.86 11.29
CA ALA A 200 -17.12 4.48 12.28
C ALA A 200 -16.67 5.89 11.87
N VAL A 201 -16.39 6.10 10.59
CA VAL A 201 -16.03 7.41 10.04
C VAL A 201 -17.20 7.99 9.27
N LYS A 202 -17.59 9.24 9.59
CA LYS A 202 -18.80 9.86 9.04
C LYS A 202 -18.73 10.11 7.52
N TYR A 203 -17.67 10.76 7.04
CA TYR A 203 -17.44 11.05 5.62
C TYR A 203 -16.22 10.26 5.15
N ARG A 204 -16.41 9.47 4.10
CA ARG A 204 -15.43 8.52 3.57
C ARG A 204 -15.37 8.69 2.07
N GLY A 205 -14.20 8.95 1.52
CA GLY A 205 -14.14 9.18 0.09
C GLY A 205 -12.73 9.24 -0.47
N ILE A 206 -12.68 9.61 -1.73
CA ILE A 206 -11.44 9.70 -2.49
C ILE A 206 -11.21 11.10 -3.05
N PHE A 207 -9.96 11.38 -3.38
CA PHE A 207 -9.54 12.51 -4.18
C PHE A 207 -8.89 12.01 -5.47
N ILE A 208 -9.45 12.40 -6.61
CA ILE A 208 -8.85 12.14 -7.92
C ILE A 208 -7.95 13.34 -8.22
N ASN A 209 -6.66 13.21 -7.86
CA ASN A 209 -5.71 14.32 -7.92
C ASN A 209 -4.87 14.33 -9.20
N ASP A 210 -4.65 13.16 -9.82
CA ASP A 210 -3.70 12.99 -10.92
C ASP A 210 -4.36 12.43 -12.18
N GLU A 211 -5.59 12.91 -12.45
CA GLU A 211 -6.47 12.47 -13.54
C GLU A 211 -5.82 12.48 -14.93
N MET A 212 -4.79 13.27 -15.11
CA MET A 212 -4.06 13.37 -16.36
C MET A 212 -3.27 12.09 -16.66
N TRP A 213 -3.04 11.25 -15.63
CA TRP A 213 -2.28 10.01 -15.77
C TRP A 213 -3.03 9.00 -16.64
N GLY A 214 -4.32 8.77 -16.41
CA GLY A 214 -5.11 7.74 -17.10
C GLY A 214 -6.58 8.12 -17.30
N ILE A 215 -7.33 8.40 -16.21
CA ILE A 215 -8.79 8.54 -16.28
C ILE A 215 -9.24 9.67 -17.20
N ARG A 216 -8.52 10.80 -17.27
CA ARG A 216 -8.88 11.91 -18.17
C ARG A 216 -8.69 11.55 -19.64
N PRO A 217 -7.48 11.14 -20.13
CA PRO A 217 -7.32 10.75 -21.52
C PRO A 217 -8.24 9.58 -21.92
N TRP A 218 -8.53 8.67 -21.02
CA TRP A 218 -9.51 7.61 -21.24
C TRP A 218 -10.94 8.14 -21.36
N ALA A 219 -11.38 9.00 -20.46
CA ALA A 219 -12.72 9.59 -20.49
C ALA A 219 -12.94 10.40 -21.79
N GLU A 220 -11.97 11.27 -22.13
CA GLU A 220 -12.06 12.17 -23.29
C GLU A 220 -12.01 11.44 -24.65
N LYS A 221 -11.25 10.34 -24.74
CA LYS A 221 -10.94 9.69 -26.03
C LYS A 221 -11.62 8.33 -26.22
N THR A 222 -12.03 7.67 -25.16
CA THR A 222 -12.54 6.30 -25.21
C THR A 222 -13.94 6.17 -24.63
N PHE A 223 -14.15 6.58 -23.37
CA PHE A 223 -15.40 6.30 -22.66
C PHE A 223 -16.54 7.27 -23.00
N ALA A 224 -16.26 8.56 -22.98
CA ALA A 224 -17.26 9.61 -23.16
C ALA A 224 -16.76 10.75 -24.06
N PRO A 225 -16.26 10.48 -25.28
CA PRO A 225 -15.71 11.50 -26.17
C PRO A 225 -16.74 12.57 -26.57
N ASP A 226 -18.02 12.28 -26.49
CA ASP A 226 -19.12 13.20 -26.74
C ASP A 226 -19.33 14.23 -25.62
N GLU A 227 -18.75 14.04 -24.45
CA GLU A 227 -18.76 15.00 -23.34
C GLU A 227 -17.66 16.07 -23.46
N GLY A 228 -16.68 15.86 -24.36
CA GLY A 228 -15.59 16.80 -24.58
C GLY A 228 -14.44 16.62 -23.60
N ARG A 229 -13.82 17.72 -23.13
CA ARG A 229 -12.63 17.68 -22.29
C ARG A 229 -12.96 17.45 -20.81
N GLY A 230 -12.06 16.75 -20.10
CA GLY A 230 -12.15 16.51 -18.66
C GLY A 230 -13.10 15.38 -18.29
N LEU A 231 -13.59 15.38 -17.06
CA LEU A 231 -14.49 14.38 -16.54
C LEU A 231 -15.93 14.91 -16.52
N GLY A 232 -16.77 14.42 -17.43
CA GLY A 232 -18.17 14.81 -17.55
C GLY A 232 -19.11 13.97 -16.68
N PRO A 233 -20.45 14.20 -16.80
CA PRO A 233 -21.46 13.54 -15.97
C PRO A 233 -21.53 12.03 -16.14
N LYS A 234 -21.23 11.46 -17.32
CA LYS A 234 -21.20 10.00 -17.52
C LYS A 234 -20.07 9.37 -16.74
N THR A 235 -18.89 10.00 -16.80
CA THR A 235 -17.71 9.51 -16.06
C THR A 235 -17.94 9.61 -14.55
N HIS A 236 -18.46 10.72 -14.05
CA HIS A 236 -18.80 10.89 -12.64
C HIS A 236 -19.88 9.89 -12.17
N ALA A 237 -20.87 9.56 -12.99
CA ALA A 237 -21.85 8.54 -12.64
C ALA A 237 -21.20 7.18 -12.37
N LYS A 238 -20.19 6.79 -13.16
CA LYS A 238 -19.43 5.53 -12.92
C LYS A 238 -18.53 5.60 -11.69
N ILE A 239 -17.93 6.74 -11.41
CA ILE A 239 -17.18 6.99 -10.18
C ILE A 239 -18.12 6.90 -8.96
N PHE A 240 -19.26 7.55 -9.00
CA PHE A 240 -20.22 7.57 -7.88
C PHE A 240 -20.86 6.21 -7.62
N GLU A 241 -21.15 5.42 -8.66
CA GLU A 241 -21.56 4.03 -8.51
C GLU A 241 -20.50 3.21 -7.76
N LEU A 242 -19.22 3.32 -8.15
CA LEU A 242 -18.12 2.65 -7.46
C LEU A 242 -18.04 3.05 -5.98
N LEU A 243 -18.09 4.35 -5.70
CA LEU A 243 -18.05 4.86 -4.32
C LEU A 243 -19.18 4.27 -3.47
N LEU A 244 -20.40 4.22 -3.98
CA LEU A 244 -21.52 3.62 -3.24
C LEU A 244 -21.34 2.12 -3.03
N ARG A 245 -20.80 1.37 -4.01
CA ARG A 245 -20.48 -0.05 -3.86
C ARG A 245 -19.39 -0.30 -2.82
N LEU A 246 -18.47 0.64 -2.66
CA LEU A 246 -17.43 0.65 -1.63
C LEU A 246 -17.88 1.31 -0.31
N ARG A 247 -19.17 1.65 -0.17
CA ARG A 247 -19.76 2.33 1.00
C ARG A 247 -19.10 3.68 1.33
N ALA A 248 -18.54 4.34 0.33
CA ALA A 248 -18.08 5.72 0.41
C ALA A 248 -19.21 6.71 0.10
N ASN A 249 -19.08 7.94 0.59
CA ASN A 249 -20.09 8.99 0.46
C ASN A 249 -19.53 10.35 0.04
N HIS A 250 -18.20 10.43 -0.25
CA HIS A 250 -17.53 11.71 -0.44
C HIS A 250 -16.55 11.69 -1.62
N LEU A 251 -16.42 12.81 -2.32
CA LEU A 251 -15.46 12.98 -3.42
C LEU A 251 -14.86 14.38 -3.41
N TRP A 252 -13.52 14.46 -3.53
CA TRP A 252 -12.81 15.63 -4.05
C TRP A 252 -12.53 15.38 -5.53
N PRO A 253 -13.04 16.24 -6.44
CA PRO A 253 -12.94 16.01 -7.88
C PRO A 253 -11.56 16.33 -8.43
N ALA A 254 -11.32 15.89 -9.67
CA ALA A 254 -10.15 16.20 -10.46
C ALA A 254 -9.91 17.71 -10.58
N MET A 255 -8.64 18.15 -10.49
CA MET A 255 -8.34 19.56 -10.30
C MET A 255 -7.20 20.12 -11.15
N HIS A 256 -6.41 19.32 -11.85
CA HIS A 256 -5.25 19.83 -12.58
C HIS A 256 -5.62 20.86 -13.66
N ARG A 257 -4.67 21.76 -13.98
CA ARG A 257 -4.87 22.87 -14.93
C ARG A 257 -5.33 22.46 -16.33
N ASP A 258 -4.95 21.25 -16.74
CA ASP A 258 -5.31 20.71 -18.07
C ASP A 258 -6.67 20.04 -18.10
N THR A 259 -7.32 19.88 -16.94
CA THR A 259 -8.67 19.34 -16.84
C THR A 259 -9.73 20.46 -16.89
N ILE A 260 -10.98 20.04 -17.02
CA ILE A 260 -12.13 20.95 -16.87
C ILE A 260 -12.62 20.85 -15.43
N PRO A 261 -12.70 21.97 -14.67
CA PRO A 261 -13.20 21.96 -13.31
C PRO A 261 -14.58 21.33 -13.20
N PHE A 262 -14.81 20.53 -12.15
CA PHE A 262 -16.06 19.77 -11.92
C PHE A 262 -17.34 20.60 -12.16
N ASN A 263 -17.36 21.81 -11.66
CA ASN A 263 -18.55 22.68 -11.73
C ASN A 263 -18.73 23.40 -13.09
N THR A 264 -17.81 23.24 -14.03
CA THR A 264 -17.98 23.74 -15.40
C THR A 264 -19.09 23.00 -16.12
N TYR A 265 -19.28 21.71 -15.83
CA TYR A 265 -20.43 20.95 -16.27
C TYR A 265 -21.58 21.08 -15.24
N PRO A 266 -22.67 21.84 -15.53
CA PRO A 266 -23.76 22.03 -14.58
C PRO A 266 -24.41 20.71 -14.13
N GLN A 267 -24.34 19.67 -14.99
CA GLN A 267 -24.87 18.35 -14.73
C GLN A 267 -24.09 17.57 -13.66
N ASN A 268 -22.78 17.81 -13.49
CA ASN A 268 -21.95 17.05 -12.54
C ASN A 268 -22.49 17.11 -11.10
N LYS A 269 -22.87 18.33 -10.64
CA LYS A 269 -23.43 18.49 -9.29
C LYS A 269 -24.82 17.88 -9.13
N GLN A 270 -25.58 17.80 -10.23
CA GLN A 270 -26.87 17.09 -10.23
C GLN A 270 -26.66 15.58 -10.16
N VAL A 271 -25.70 15.02 -10.90
CA VAL A 271 -25.34 13.61 -10.82
C VAL A 271 -24.82 13.26 -9.43
N ALA A 272 -24.00 14.13 -8.80
CA ALA A 272 -23.56 13.91 -7.43
C ALA A 272 -24.73 13.81 -6.43
N ASP A 273 -25.73 14.68 -6.56
CA ASP A 273 -26.95 14.61 -5.74
C ASP A 273 -27.82 13.38 -6.06
N ASP A 274 -27.97 13.03 -7.35
CA ASP A 274 -28.69 11.85 -7.80
C ASP A 274 -28.10 10.54 -7.19
N TYR A 275 -26.77 10.49 -7.01
CA TYR A 275 -26.03 9.40 -6.35
C TYR A 275 -25.81 9.65 -4.84
N ALA A 276 -26.32 10.73 -4.29
CA ALA A 276 -26.16 11.12 -2.89
C ALA A 276 -24.70 11.24 -2.43
N ILE A 277 -23.81 11.65 -3.31
CA ILE A 277 -22.39 11.91 -2.99
C ILE A 277 -22.23 13.32 -2.46
N VAL A 278 -21.57 13.45 -1.31
CA VAL A 278 -21.20 14.73 -0.70
C VAL A 278 -19.95 15.24 -1.41
N MET A 279 -20.04 16.39 -2.04
CA MET A 279 -18.92 16.99 -2.73
C MET A 279 -18.04 17.81 -1.79
N GLY A 280 -16.74 17.74 -1.96
CA GLY A 280 -15.76 18.57 -1.28
C GLY A 280 -14.73 19.10 -2.25
N SER A 281 -13.67 19.67 -1.72
CA SER A 281 -12.51 20.11 -2.50
C SER A 281 -11.24 20.11 -1.64
N SER A 282 -10.09 20.05 -2.29
CA SER A 282 -8.79 20.00 -1.65
C SER A 282 -8.42 21.34 -0.96
N HIS A 283 -7.27 21.35 -0.29
CA HIS A 283 -6.70 22.52 0.41
C HIS A 283 -6.42 23.72 -0.51
N ILE A 284 -6.22 23.50 -1.80
CA ILE A 284 -5.98 24.58 -2.78
C ILE A 284 -7.27 25.11 -3.44
N GLU A 285 -8.40 24.46 -3.19
CA GLU A 285 -9.69 24.73 -3.83
C GLU A 285 -10.74 25.20 -2.80
N PRO A 286 -10.48 26.29 -2.05
CA PRO A 286 -11.42 26.74 -1.06
C PRO A 286 -12.78 27.08 -1.67
N MET A 287 -13.85 26.84 -0.91
CA MET A 287 -15.21 27.17 -1.29
C MET A 287 -15.67 26.49 -2.59
N LEU A 288 -15.17 25.25 -2.87
CA LEU A 288 -15.48 24.44 -4.07
C LEU A 288 -15.04 25.12 -5.39
N ARG A 289 -13.96 25.88 -5.37
CA ARG A 289 -13.41 26.59 -6.53
C ARG A 289 -12.07 26.04 -6.94
N ASN A 290 -11.90 25.75 -8.21
CA ASN A 290 -10.61 25.31 -8.76
C ASN A 290 -9.73 26.52 -9.11
N ASN A 291 -8.58 26.63 -8.46
CA ASN A 291 -7.65 27.76 -8.57
C ASN A 291 -6.33 27.42 -9.27
N MET A 292 -6.28 26.33 -10.03
CA MET A 292 -5.14 26.02 -10.88
C MET A 292 -4.98 27.05 -11.99
N HIS A 293 -3.77 27.22 -12.51
CA HIS A 293 -3.50 28.12 -13.66
C HIS A 293 -4.39 27.76 -14.86
N GLY A 294 -5.02 28.77 -15.46
CA GLY A 294 -5.96 28.61 -16.57
C GLY A 294 -7.30 27.98 -16.18
N ALA A 295 -7.56 27.73 -14.89
CA ALA A 295 -8.83 27.22 -14.39
C ALA A 295 -9.89 28.33 -14.16
N GLU A 296 -10.82 28.13 -13.23
CA GLU A 296 -12.01 29.00 -13.07
C GLU A 296 -11.66 30.46 -12.84
N TRP A 297 -10.70 30.77 -11.92
CA TRP A 297 -10.33 32.15 -11.62
C TRP A 297 -9.82 32.93 -12.84
N ASP A 298 -8.92 32.29 -13.59
CA ASP A 298 -8.33 32.92 -14.78
C ASP A 298 -9.33 33.05 -15.93
N ARG A 299 -10.20 32.08 -16.11
CA ARG A 299 -11.27 32.12 -17.15
C ARG A 299 -12.35 33.15 -16.84
N GLU A 300 -12.62 33.44 -15.57
CA GLU A 300 -13.55 34.47 -15.13
C GLU A 300 -12.90 35.89 -15.15
N GLY A 301 -11.60 35.99 -15.50
CA GLY A 301 -10.88 37.29 -15.56
C GLY A 301 -10.65 37.87 -14.16
N GLY A 302 -10.41 37.03 -13.16
CA GLY A 302 -10.34 37.40 -11.75
C GLY A 302 -9.17 38.32 -11.37
N GLY A 303 -8.12 38.40 -12.18
CA GLY A 303 -6.94 39.24 -11.94
C GLY A 303 -5.98 38.61 -10.93
N ASP A 304 -5.34 39.43 -10.08
CA ASP A 304 -4.37 38.99 -9.08
C ASP A 304 -5.03 38.06 -8.03
N TRP A 305 -4.48 36.86 -7.86
CA TRP A 305 -4.90 35.91 -6.81
C TRP A 305 -4.18 36.23 -5.50
N ASN A 306 -4.42 37.44 -5.00
CA ASN A 306 -3.81 37.97 -3.78
C ASN A 306 -4.87 38.67 -2.93
N TYR A 307 -5.15 38.08 -1.75
CA TYR A 307 -6.23 38.57 -0.89
C TYR A 307 -6.01 39.98 -0.37
N LEU A 308 -4.75 40.44 -0.20
CA LEU A 308 -4.44 41.77 0.24
C LEU A 308 -4.78 42.83 -0.81
N ASN A 309 -4.64 42.48 -2.09
CA ASN A 309 -4.81 43.46 -3.20
C ASN A 309 -6.18 43.33 -3.90
N ASN A 310 -6.82 42.14 -3.82
CA ASN A 310 -8.00 41.84 -4.64
C ASN A 310 -9.13 41.15 -3.85
N ARG A 311 -9.25 41.48 -2.55
CA ARG A 311 -10.18 40.86 -1.60
C ARG A 311 -11.61 40.78 -2.12
N ASP A 312 -12.17 41.92 -2.61
CA ASP A 312 -13.57 41.96 -2.99
C ASP A 312 -13.92 41.12 -4.23
N ALA A 313 -13.00 41.00 -5.18
CA ALA A 313 -13.19 40.12 -6.34
C ALA A 313 -13.13 38.64 -5.91
N ILE A 314 -12.21 38.28 -5.01
CA ILE A 314 -12.09 36.94 -4.46
C ILE A 314 -13.34 36.56 -3.66
N LEU A 315 -13.86 37.46 -2.82
CA LEU A 315 -15.09 37.21 -2.07
C LEU A 315 -16.30 37.00 -3.01
N ARG A 316 -16.46 37.86 -4.02
CA ARG A 316 -17.54 37.70 -5.04
C ARG A 316 -17.38 36.37 -5.81
N TYR A 317 -16.15 35.94 -6.08
CA TYR A 317 -15.86 34.70 -6.78
C TYR A 317 -16.32 33.51 -5.96
N TRP A 318 -15.98 33.44 -4.65
CA TRP A 318 -16.45 32.40 -3.75
C TRP A 318 -17.98 32.45 -3.56
N GLU A 319 -18.53 33.62 -3.34
CA GLU A 319 -19.98 33.80 -3.09
C GLU A 319 -20.83 33.28 -4.27
N ARG A 320 -20.43 33.56 -5.51
CA ARG A 320 -21.13 33.00 -6.70
C ARG A 320 -21.15 31.48 -6.69
N ARG A 321 -20.09 30.81 -6.26
CA ARG A 321 -20.04 29.33 -6.15
C ARG A 321 -21.00 28.84 -5.08
N ILE A 322 -21.00 29.46 -3.93
CA ILE A 322 -21.88 29.08 -2.82
C ILE A 322 -23.36 29.24 -3.20
N GLN A 323 -23.73 30.32 -3.87
CA GLN A 323 -25.08 30.52 -4.41
C GLN A 323 -25.48 29.39 -5.39
N ALA A 324 -24.57 29.00 -6.28
CA ALA A 324 -24.84 27.98 -7.29
C ALA A 324 -24.92 26.54 -6.74
N ASN A 325 -24.20 26.23 -5.65
CA ASN A 325 -24.04 24.87 -5.11
C ASN A 325 -24.72 24.65 -3.75
N GLY A 326 -25.21 25.73 -3.08
CA GLY A 326 -25.64 25.63 -1.67
C GLY A 326 -26.85 24.73 -1.40
N ARG A 327 -27.63 24.36 -2.40
CA ARG A 327 -28.75 23.42 -2.26
C ARG A 327 -28.35 21.95 -2.25
N TYR A 328 -27.08 21.64 -2.62
CA TYR A 328 -26.54 20.28 -2.65
C TYR A 328 -25.76 19.95 -1.38
N GLU A 329 -25.57 18.67 -1.09
CA GLU A 329 -24.74 18.27 0.05
C GLU A 329 -23.25 18.51 -0.27
N ASN A 330 -22.60 19.38 0.51
CA ASN A 330 -21.18 19.71 0.36
C ASN A 330 -20.48 19.78 1.71
N ILE A 331 -19.16 19.57 1.68
CA ILE A 331 -18.22 19.96 2.74
C ILE A 331 -17.39 21.10 2.18
N TYR A 332 -17.41 22.26 2.86
CA TYR A 332 -16.73 23.46 2.38
C TYR A 332 -15.33 23.56 2.94
N THR A 333 -14.32 23.52 2.05
CA THR A 333 -12.92 23.75 2.43
C THR A 333 -12.70 25.23 2.67
N LEU A 334 -12.14 25.54 3.84
CA LEU A 334 -11.78 26.89 4.28
C LEU A 334 -10.27 27.13 4.18
N GLY A 335 -9.90 28.38 4.02
CA GLY A 335 -8.53 28.82 3.88
C GLY A 335 -8.23 29.35 2.49
N MET A 336 -6.97 29.53 2.18
CA MET A 336 -6.50 29.98 0.86
C MET A 336 -5.04 29.58 0.69
N ARG A 337 -4.66 29.10 -0.48
CA ARG A 337 -3.28 28.94 -0.95
C ARG A 337 -3.06 29.74 -2.23
N GLY A 338 -1.85 29.76 -2.74
CA GLY A 338 -1.52 30.29 -4.05
C GLY A 338 -2.12 29.44 -5.17
N LYS A 339 -1.92 29.85 -6.41
CA LYS A 339 -2.27 29.02 -7.58
C LYS A 339 -1.31 27.83 -7.66
N ASP A 340 -1.76 26.75 -8.31
CA ASP A 340 -0.95 25.55 -8.55
C ASP A 340 -0.30 24.97 -7.27
N ASP A 341 -1.00 25.06 -6.14
CA ASP A 341 -0.55 24.58 -4.82
C ASP A 341 0.66 25.34 -4.23
N GLU A 342 1.00 26.50 -4.76
CA GLU A 342 2.02 27.37 -4.19
C GLU A 342 1.57 27.98 -2.84
N PRO A 343 2.50 28.40 -1.98
CA PRO A 343 2.16 29.14 -0.76
C PRO A 343 1.33 30.39 -1.06
N MET A 344 0.45 30.74 -0.12
CA MET A 344 -0.35 31.96 -0.22
C MET A 344 0.54 33.21 -0.44
N LEU A 345 0.19 34.02 -1.41
CA LEU A 345 0.89 35.27 -1.70
C LEU A 345 0.66 36.29 -0.57
N ALA A 346 1.47 36.24 0.45
CA ALA A 346 1.45 37.16 1.59
C ALA A 346 2.90 37.50 2.00
N LYS A 347 3.24 38.80 1.94
CA LYS A 347 4.47 39.29 2.50
C LYS A 347 4.27 39.52 4.02
N GLY A 348 5.32 39.39 4.79
CA GLY A 348 5.29 39.69 6.22
C GLY A 348 5.75 38.53 7.11
N THR A 349 5.67 38.73 8.40
CA THR A 349 6.02 37.78 9.46
C THR A 349 5.04 36.59 9.48
N LEU A 350 5.41 35.52 10.15
CA LEU A 350 4.54 34.39 10.38
C LEU A 350 3.21 34.81 11.03
N ALA A 351 3.25 35.67 12.03
CA ALA A 351 2.07 36.18 12.74
C ALA A 351 1.13 36.98 11.83
N GLU A 352 1.66 37.80 10.92
CA GLU A 352 0.84 38.54 9.94
C GLU A 352 0.17 37.61 8.92
N ARG A 353 0.87 36.56 8.46
CA ARG A 353 0.30 35.55 7.57
C ARG A 353 -0.79 34.73 8.28
N VAL A 354 -0.58 34.39 9.55
CA VAL A 354 -1.59 33.72 10.39
C VAL A 354 -2.84 34.59 10.51
N GLY A 355 -2.68 35.87 10.90
CA GLY A 355 -3.79 36.82 11.03
C GLY A 355 -4.58 37.04 9.72
N LEU A 356 -3.86 37.05 8.57
CA LEU A 356 -4.49 37.14 7.25
C LEU A 356 -5.35 35.89 6.97
N LEU A 357 -4.82 34.67 7.21
CA LEU A 357 -5.54 33.42 6.96
C LEU A 357 -6.75 33.26 7.88
N GLU A 358 -6.63 33.65 9.16
CA GLU A 358 -7.77 33.73 10.09
C GLU A 358 -8.86 34.71 9.60
N GLY A 359 -8.44 35.84 9.04
CA GLY A 359 -9.33 36.82 8.40
C GLY A 359 -10.07 36.24 7.20
N ILE A 360 -9.36 35.52 6.33
CA ILE A 360 -9.93 34.82 5.17
C ILE A 360 -10.99 33.82 5.60
N ILE A 361 -10.66 32.96 6.58
CA ILE A 361 -11.60 31.95 7.10
C ILE A 361 -12.87 32.63 7.65
N ARG A 362 -12.72 33.73 8.38
CA ARG A 362 -13.86 34.48 8.90
C ARG A 362 -14.75 34.99 7.78
N ASP A 363 -14.17 35.58 6.72
CA ASP A 363 -14.92 36.11 5.59
C ASP A 363 -15.62 35.03 4.76
N GLN A 364 -14.98 33.87 4.58
CA GLN A 364 -15.60 32.68 3.97
C GLN A 364 -16.79 32.18 4.77
N ARG A 365 -16.69 32.12 6.09
CA ARG A 365 -17.80 31.71 6.97
C ARG A 365 -18.98 32.70 6.92
N LEU A 366 -18.72 34.00 6.76
CA LEU A 366 -19.79 34.99 6.57
C LEU A 366 -20.55 34.73 5.26
N ILE A 367 -19.89 34.32 4.19
CA ILE A 367 -20.56 33.91 2.95
C ILE A 367 -21.43 32.67 3.19
N LEU A 368 -20.89 31.66 3.87
CA LEU A 368 -21.61 30.41 4.17
C LEU A 368 -22.86 30.68 5.02
N THR A 369 -22.75 31.50 6.10
CA THR A 369 -23.89 31.81 6.95
C THR A 369 -24.98 32.61 6.25
N ARG A 370 -24.62 33.43 5.25
CA ARG A 370 -25.56 34.19 4.43
C ARG A 370 -26.37 33.31 3.48
N HIS A 371 -25.76 32.28 2.92
CA HIS A 371 -26.36 31.55 1.80
C HIS A 371 -26.77 30.08 2.13
N ILE A 372 -26.23 29.45 3.18
CA ILE A 372 -26.51 28.06 3.51
C ILE A 372 -27.35 27.95 4.78
N ALA A 373 -26.85 28.40 5.91
CA ALA A 373 -27.55 28.35 7.18
C ALA A 373 -27.02 29.43 8.13
N PRO A 374 -27.91 30.15 8.87
CA PRO A 374 -27.49 31.21 9.80
C PRO A 374 -26.52 30.72 10.91
N ASP A 375 -26.62 29.45 11.29
CA ASP A 375 -25.75 28.81 12.27
C ASP A 375 -24.59 28.10 11.51
N PRO A 376 -23.34 28.61 11.59
CA PRO A 376 -22.22 28.00 10.89
C PRO A 376 -21.88 26.58 11.40
N GLY A 377 -22.22 26.23 12.62
CA GLY A 377 -22.01 24.89 13.20
C GLY A 377 -22.86 23.80 12.54
N LYS A 378 -23.92 24.19 11.78
CA LYS A 378 -24.73 23.26 10.99
C LYS A 378 -24.22 23.05 9.56
N ILE A 379 -23.19 23.80 9.13
CA ILE A 379 -22.60 23.70 7.81
C ILE A 379 -21.35 22.86 7.91
N PRO A 380 -21.24 21.72 7.17
CA PRO A 380 -20.01 20.93 7.14
C PRO A 380 -18.84 21.75 6.56
N GLN A 381 -17.79 21.94 7.34
CA GLN A 381 -16.62 22.74 7.01
C GLN A 381 -15.35 21.98 7.37
N VAL A 382 -14.32 22.12 6.56
CA VAL A 382 -13.02 21.49 6.78
C VAL A 382 -11.88 22.48 6.59
N PHE A 383 -10.87 22.38 7.43
CA PHE A 383 -9.59 23.05 7.26
C PHE A 383 -8.49 22.01 7.17
N ILE A 384 -7.62 22.12 6.16
CA ILE A 384 -6.57 21.16 5.86
C ILE A 384 -5.22 21.87 6.02
N PRO A 385 -4.50 21.67 7.14
CA PRO A 385 -3.19 22.29 7.37
C PRO A 385 -2.10 21.58 6.58
N TYR A 386 -2.08 21.77 5.26
CA TYR A 386 -1.14 21.11 4.36
C TYR A 386 0.15 21.91 4.23
N THR A 387 1.28 21.24 4.09
CA THR A 387 2.63 21.79 3.92
C THR A 387 2.96 22.92 4.94
N GLU A 388 3.22 24.15 4.49
CA GLU A 388 3.59 25.29 5.34
C GLU A 388 2.44 25.75 6.25
N VAL A 389 1.19 25.45 5.88
CA VAL A 389 0.02 25.82 6.69
C VAL A 389 -0.02 25.03 8.00
N LEU A 390 0.57 23.83 8.06
CA LEU A 390 0.73 23.08 9.31
C LEU A 390 1.61 23.86 10.30
N GLY A 391 2.71 24.43 9.84
CA GLY A 391 3.57 25.30 10.68
C GLY A 391 2.84 26.57 11.15
N MET A 392 1.96 27.13 10.32
CA MET A 392 1.09 28.25 10.74
C MET A 392 0.11 27.82 11.82
N TYR A 393 -0.52 26.67 11.66
CA TYR A 393 -1.43 26.12 12.66
C TYR A 393 -0.72 25.83 13.98
N ASP A 394 0.43 25.19 13.95
CA ASP A 394 1.25 24.84 15.12
C ASP A 394 1.80 26.07 15.85
N SER A 395 1.97 27.21 15.12
CA SER A 395 2.34 28.48 15.75
C SER A 395 1.23 29.16 16.54
N GLY A 396 0.04 28.55 16.62
CA GLY A 396 -1.08 29.04 17.42
C GLY A 396 -2.22 29.69 16.65
N MET A 397 -2.30 29.48 15.34
CA MET A 397 -3.43 29.91 14.50
C MET A 397 -4.76 29.41 15.07
N LYS A 398 -5.78 30.28 15.05
CA LYS A 398 -7.12 29.97 15.55
C LYS A 398 -8.05 29.57 14.42
N VAL A 399 -8.41 28.31 14.38
CA VAL A 399 -9.47 27.80 13.52
C VAL A 399 -10.73 27.63 14.37
N PRO A 400 -11.93 28.10 13.93
CA PRO A 400 -13.17 27.98 14.71
C PRO A 400 -13.44 26.54 15.15
N GLU A 401 -13.92 26.37 16.38
CA GLU A 401 -14.03 25.08 17.06
C GLU A 401 -14.95 24.07 16.38
N ASP A 402 -15.93 24.54 15.61
CA ASP A 402 -16.90 23.75 14.85
C ASP A 402 -16.38 23.30 13.47
N VAL A 403 -15.19 23.77 13.04
CA VAL A 403 -14.55 23.35 11.78
C VAL A 403 -13.75 22.07 12.01
N THR A 404 -13.95 21.08 11.16
CA THR A 404 -13.16 19.83 11.16
C THR A 404 -11.72 20.12 10.74
N ILE A 405 -10.74 19.67 11.51
CA ILE A 405 -9.32 19.68 11.10
C ILE A 405 -9.01 18.38 10.38
N CYS A 406 -8.57 18.45 9.13
CA CYS A 406 -8.20 17.30 8.34
C CYS A 406 -6.65 17.19 8.25
N TRP A 407 -6.08 16.24 8.99
CA TRP A 407 -4.64 16.07 9.13
C TRP A 407 -4.04 15.40 7.91
N PRO A 408 -3.05 16.01 7.24
CA PRO A 408 -2.41 15.40 6.08
C PRO A 408 -1.29 14.44 6.48
N ASP A 409 -1.00 13.48 5.61
CA ASP A 409 0.25 12.76 5.61
C ASP A 409 1.39 13.58 4.94
N ASP A 410 2.54 12.96 4.77
CA ASP A 410 3.72 13.55 4.13
C ASP A 410 3.82 13.26 2.63
N ASN A 411 2.73 12.87 1.99
CA ASN A 411 2.58 12.42 0.60
C ASN A 411 3.12 11.01 0.32
N PHE A 412 3.66 10.32 1.32
CA PHE A 412 4.22 8.97 1.20
C PHE A 412 3.58 7.97 2.16
N GLY A 413 2.48 8.35 2.80
CA GLY A 413 1.70 7.47 3.66
C GLY A 413 2.05 7.54 5.15
N TYR A 414 2.84 8.52 5.61
CA TYR A 414 3.13 8.76 7.02
C TYR A 414 2.43 10.03 7.51
N LEU A 415 1.50 9.91 8.46
CA LEU A 415 0.78 11.06 9.01
C LEU A 415 1.71 12.02 9.73
N ARG A 416 1.70 13.29 9.34
CA ARG A 416 2.61 14.31 9.85
C ARG A 416 2.39 14.63 11.33
N ARG A 417 1.15 14.58 11.78
CA ARG A 417 0.73 14.62 13.19
C ARG A 417 -0.76 14.31 13.30
N LEU A 418 -1.21 14.08 14.52
CA LEU A 418 -2.60 13.88 14.90
C LEU A 418 -3.01 14.88 16.00
N PRO A 419 -4.32 14.99 16.33
CA PRO A 419 -4.76 15.94 17.33
C PRO A 419 -4.23 15.61 18.73
N ASN A 420 -3.78 16.64 19.44
CA ASN A 420 -3.47 16.55 20.85
C ASN A 420 -4.77 16.46 21.71
N ASP A 421 -4.65 16.33 23.04
CA ASP A 421 -5.79 16.13 23.94
C ASP A 421 -6.79 17.31 23.95
N ALA A 422 -6.33 18.53 23.67
CA ALA A 422 -7.21 19.71 23.58
C ALA A 422 -7.95 19.72 22.23
N GLU A 423 -7.24 19.44 21.15
CA GLU A 423 -7.81 19.39 19.79
C GLU A 423 -8.82 18.24 19.62
N ARG A 424 -8.63 17.11 20.32
CA ARG A 424 -9.58 15.98 20.33
C ARG A 424 -10.95 16.35 20.91
N LYS A 425 -11.04 17.40 21.71
CA LYS A 425 -12.29 17.88 22.33
C LYS A 425 -13.07 18.86 21.45
N ARG A 426 -12.53 19.27 20.30
CA ARG A 426 -13.18 20.22 19.37
C ARG A 426 -14.48 19.62 18.84
N PRO A 427 -15.62 20.37 18.84
CA PRO A 427 -16.89 19.89 18.27
C PRO A 427 -16.80 19.55 16.77
N GLY A 428 -15.98 20.29 16.01
CA GLY A 428 -15.70 20.00 14.62
C GLY A 428 -15.03 18.66 14.39
N GLY A 429 -14.29 18.16 15.40
CA GLY A 429 -13.57 16.91 15.33
C GLY A 429 -12.41 16.91 14.34
N SER A 430 -11.95 15.71 14.00
CA SER A 430 -10.79 15.51 13.13
C SER A 430 -11.06 14.58 11.96
N GLY A 431 -10.31 14.78 10.88
CA GLY A 431 -10.26 13.92 9.71
C GLY A 431 -8.82 13.66 9.27
N VAL A 432 -8.67 12.89 8.18
CA VAL A 432 -7.39 12.56 7.57
C VAL A 432 -7.44 12.76 6.07
N TYR A 433 -6.37 13.32 5.52
CA TYR A 433 -6.06 13.35 4.11
C TYR A 433 -4.79 12.49 3.88
N TYR A 434 -4.95 11.36 3.17
CA TYR A 434 -3.93 10.30 3.04
C TYR A 434 -3.63 10.01 1.59
N HIS A 435 -2.37 9.78 1.23
CA HIS A 435 -1.95 9.51 -0.15
C HIS A 435 -1.73 8.01 -0.40
N LEU A 436 -2.47 7.47 -1.36
CA LEU A 436 -2.19 6.15 -1.96
C LEU A 436 -1.20 6.29 -3.13
N GLN A 437 -1.31 7.39 -3.85
CA GLN A 437 -0.45 7.78 -4.97
C GLN A 437 -0.22 9.29 -4.91
N TRP A 438 0.88 9.75 -5.50
CA TRP A 438 1.21 11.16 -5.56
C TRP A 438 2.02 11.49 -6.80
N LEU A 439 1.58 12.51 -7.55
CA LEU A 439 2.27 13.05 -8.69
C LEU A 439 3.07 14.29 -8.28
N ASN A 440 4.39 14.21 -8.41
CA ASN A 440 5.30 15.33 -8.24
C ASN A 440 6.46 15.13 -9.21
N GLY A 441 7.49 15.98 -9.15
CA GLY A 441 8.63 15.91 -10.06
C GLY A 441 9.22 14.51 -10.31
N ALA A 442 10.03 14.37 -11.31
CA ALA A 442 10.51 13.10 -11.89
C ALA A 442 11.15 12.08 -10.91
N THR A 443 11.55 12.51 -9.71
CA THR A 443 12.24 11.64 -8.74
C THR A 443 11.36 11.17 -7.59
N THR A 444 10.15 11.71 -7.45
CA THR A 444 9.28 11.49 -6.28
C THR A 444 7.88 11.01 -6.61
N ALA A 445 7.42 11.11 -7.86
CA ALA A 445 6.11 10.62 -8.31
C ALA A 445 6.02 9.08 -8.25
N TYR A 446 4.85 8.56 -7.87
CA TYR A 446 4.54 7.12 -7.84
C TYR A 446 3.06 6.88 -8.13
N THR A 447 2.71 6.98 -9.41
CA THR A 447 1.32 6.90 -9.91
C THR A 447 1.10 5.75 -10.89
N TRP A 448 2.15 5.09 -11.34
CA TRP A 448 2.03 4.03 -12.35
C TRP A 448 1.62 2.67 -11.78
N LEU A 449 2.30 2.25 -10.69
CA LEU A 449 2.02 0.99 -10.02
C LEU A 449 1.65 1.27 -8.56
N ASN A 450 0.63 0.58 -8.04
CA ASN A 450 0.32 0.67 -6.63
C ASN A 450 1.29 -0.21 -5.83
N THR A 451 2.15 0.45 -5.05
CA THR A 451 3.15 -0.19 -4.18
C THR A 451 3.03 0.26 -2.73
N MET A 452 1.89 0.87 -2.35
CA MET A 452 1.61 1.22 -0.95
C MET A 452 1.19 -0.02 -0.17
N PRO A 453 1.99 -0.49 0.83
CA PRO A 453 1.65 -1.71 1.56
C PRO A 453 0.44 -1.50 2.46
N LEU A 454 -0.48 -2.47 2.45
CA LEU A 454 -1.68 -2.41 3.29
C LEU A 454 -1.38 -2.32 4.79
N PRO A 455 -0.32 -2.97 5.34
CA PRO A 455 0.05 -2.80 6.73
C PRO A 455 0.44 -1.36 7.12
N LEU A 456 1.01 -0.57 6.20
CA LEU A 456 1.27 0.86 6.45
C LEU A 456 -0.04 1.65 6.54
N ILE A 457 -0.95 1.45 5.56
CA ILE A 457 -2.28 2.06 5.59
C ILE A 457 -2.98 1.69 6.90
N ALA A 458 -2.97 0.40 7.29
CA ALA A 458 -3.59 -0.08 8.52
C ALA A 458 -2.99 0.56 9.76
N SER A 459 -1.65 0.66 9.84
CA SER A 459 -0.96 1.24 10.99
C SER A 459 -1.28 2.73 11.16
N GLU A 460 -1.24 3.49 10.08
CA GLU A 460 -1.49 4.93 10.11
C GLU A 460 -2.98 5.24 10.33
N MET A 461 -3.89 4.53 9.68
CA MET A 461 -5.33 4.77 9.83
C MET A 461 -5.86 4.29 11.19
N HIS A 462 -5.36 3.17 11.71
CA HIS A 462 -5.69 2.72 13.06
C HIS A 462 -5.22 3.72 14.13
N LYS A 463 -4.00 4.23 13.97
CA LYS A 463 -3.45 5.31 14.80
C LYS A 463 -4.33 6.57 14.72
N ALA A 464 -4.70 7.00 13.52
CA ALA A 464 -5.58 8.17 13.32
C ALA A 464 -6.93 7.99 14.03
N PHE A 465 -7.55 6.82 13.90
CA PHE A 465 -8.81 6.50 14.56
C PHE A 465 -8.69 6.53 16.08
N GLN A 466 -7.62 5.96 16.65
CA GLN A 466 -7.34 6.00 18.09
C GLN A 466 -7.18 7.44 18.64
N TYR A 467 -6.76 8.38 17.79
CA TYR A 467 -6.67 9.80 18.12
C TYR A 467 -7.94 10.60 17.78
N GLY A 468 -9.07 9.93 17.42
CA GLY A 468 -10.38 10.55 17.23
C GLY A 468 -10.60 11.17 15.85
N ALA A 469 -9.86 10.74 14.82
CA ALA A 469 -10.10 11.15 13.43
C ALA A 469 -11.31 10.35 12.86
N GLU A 470 -12.53 10.72 13.25
CA GLU A 470 -13.77 10.00 12.92
C GLU A 470 -14.71 10.81 11.98
N LYS A 471 -14.35 12.06 11.66
CA LYS A 471 -15.26 12.93 10.88
C LYS A 471 -15.11 12.75 9.37
N LEU A 472 -13.89 12.67 8.87
CA LEU A 472 -13.60 12.68 7.44
C LEU A 472 -12.33 11.90 7.15
N TRP A 473 -12.40 10.88 6.28
CA TRP A 473 -11.24 10.25 5.69
C TRP A 473 -11.27 10.43 4.17
N VAL A 474 -10.25 11.07 3.62
CA VAL A 474 -10.07 11.27 2.18
C VAL A 474 -8.79 10.60 1.73
N LEU A 475 -8.91 9.68 0.80
CA LEU A 475 -7.79 9.01 0.16
C LEU A 475 -7.46 9.69 -1.17
N ASN A 476 -6.28 10.27 -1.27
CA ASN A 476 -5.73 10.67 -2.57
C ASN A 476 -5.34 9.42 -3.35
N VAL A 477 -6.14 9.06 -4.33
CA VAL A 477 -5.91 7.88 -5.16
C VAL A 477 -5.05 8.18 -6.39
N GLY A 478 -4.67 9.45 -6.58
CA GLY A 478 -4.07 9.89 -7.82
C GLY A 478 -5.04 9.70 -8.97
N ASP A 479 -5.12 8.47 -9.43
CA ASP A 479 -6.13 7.96 -10.36
C ASP A 479 -6.81 6.71 -9.77
N ILE A 480 -8.01 6.33 -10.26
CA ILE A 480 -8.70 5.11 -9.78
C ILE A 480 -7.87 3.86 -10.06
N LYS A 481 -7.29 3.79 -11.25
CA LYS A 481 -6.38 2.71 -11.64
C LYS A 481 -4.92 3.21 -11.56
N PRO A 482 -4.05 2.44 -10.91
CA PRO A 482 -4.17 1.07 -10.38
C PRO A 482 -4.46 1.01 -8.86
N GLY A 483 -5.20 1.94 -8.30
CA GLY A 483 -5.41 2.09 -6.86
C GLY A 483 -6.44 1.14 -6.22
N GLU A 484 -7.00 0.17 -6.96
CA GLU A 484 -8.20 -0.58 -6.58
C GLU A 484 -8.09 -1.26 -5.21
N ILE A 485 -7.04 -2.03 -4.97
CA ILE A 485 -6.84 -2.81 -3.72
C ILE A 485 -6.72 -1.88 -2.51
N GLY A 486 -5.86 -0.87 -2.61
CA GLY A 486 -5.62 0.09 -1.52
C GLY A 486 -6.84 0.95 -1.24
N MET A 487 -7.59 1.34 -2.28
CA MET A 487 -8.82 2.12 -2.16
C MET A 487 -9.91 1.34 -1.41
N GLU A 488 -10.18 0.10 -1.80
CA GLU A 488 -11.17 -0.73 -1.10
C GLU A 488 -10.77 -0.99 0.35
N PHE A 489 -9.50 -1.32 0.59
CA PHE A 489 -8.99 -1.55 1.93
C PHE A 489 -9.16 -0.32 2.85
N PHE A 490 -8.77 0.85 2.38
CA PHE A 490 -8.91 2.11 3.12
C PHE A 490 -10.38 2.43 3.45
N LEU A 491 -11.29 2.25 2.49
CA LEU A 491 -12.70 2.54 2.66
C LEU A 491 -13.41 1.51 3.56
N ASP A 492 -13.02 0.24 3.50
CA ASP A 492 -13.54 -0.81 4.40
C ASP A 492 -13.05 -0.58 5.85
N MET A 493 -11.79 -0.12 6.05
CA MET A 493 -11.31 0.35 7.35
C MET A 493 -12.08 1.58 7.85
N ALA A 494 -12.38 2.54 6.98
CA ALA A 494 -13.14 3.72 7.37
C ALA A 494 -14.58 3.37 7.79
N TRP A 495 -15.13 2.28 7.25
CA TRP A 495 -16.42 1.74 7.69
C TRP A 495 -16.33 1.06 9.06
N ASP A 496 -15.35 0.17 9.24
CA ASP A 496 -15.12 -0.59 10.47
C ASP A 496 -13.61 -0.78 10.75
N PRO A 497 -12.96 0.13 11.49
CA PRO A 497 -11.54 0.03 11.80
C PRO A 497 -11.16 -1.16 12.69
N ALA A 498 -12.13 -1.80 13.35
CA ALA A 498 -11.87 -2.96 14.20
C ALA A 498 -11.71 -4.25 13.38
N LYS A 499 -12.26 -4.28 12.18
CA LYS A 499 -12.24 -5.46 11.28
C LYS A 499 -10.83 -5.71 10.72
N TRP A 500 -10.18 -4.66 10.22
CA TRP A 500 -8.86 -4.74 9.62
C TRP A 500 -7.82 -3.99 10.44
N ARG A 501 -6.76 -4.67 10.79
CA ARG A 501 -5.68 -4.19 11.66
C ARG A 501 -4.33 -4.46 11.01
N PRO A 502 -3.24 -3.86 11.51
CA PRO A 502 -1.90 -4.09 10.98
C PRO A 502 -1.45 -5.56 10.99
N ASP A 503 -2.04 -6.38 11.87
CA ASP A 503 -1.69 -7.80 12.06
C ASP A 503 -2.54 -8.79 11.25
N ASN A 504 -3.51 -8.34 10.44
CA ASN A 504 -4.36 -9.23 9.64
C ASN A 504 -4.58 -8.79 8.18
N THR A 505 -3.70 -8.00 7.62
CA THR A 505 -3.82 -7.50 6.23
C THR A 505 -3.69 -8.61 5.18
N ARG A 506 -2.93 -9.69 5.47
CA ARG A 506 -2.87 -10.87 4.62
C ARG A 506 -4.23 -11.56 4.48
N GLU A 507 -4.99 -11.65 5.56
CA GLU A 507 -6.35 -12.22 5.52
C GLU A 507 -7.28 -11.38 4.65
N TYR A 508 -7.12 -10.05 4.66
CA TYR A 508 -7.84 -9.18 3.73
C TYR A 508 -7.52 -9.54 2.28
N LEU A 509 -6.23 -9.60 1.91
CA LEU A 509 -5.80 -9.93 0.55
C LEU A 509 -6.31 -11.30 0.10
N LYS A 510 -6.30 -12.28 1.00
CA LYS A 510 -6.81 -13.62 0.72
C LYS A 510 -8.32 -13.62 0.48
N HIS A 511 -9.09 -12.93 1.32
CA HIS A 511 -10.54 -12.79 1.12
C HIS A 511 -10.86 -12.04 -0.18
N TRP A 512 -10.13 -10.96 -0.46
CA TRP A 512 -10.27 -10.17 -1.67
C TRP A 512 -9.97 -11.01 -2.93
N ALA A 513 -8.85 -11.74 -2.94
CA ALA A 513 -8.48 -12.61 -4.05
C ALA A 513 -9.48 -13.75 -4.28
N ALA A 514 -10.00 -14.36 -3.20
CA ALA A 514 -11.01 -15.42 -3.28
C ALA A 514 -12.32 -14.90 -3.88
N ARG A 515 -12.73 -13.68 -3.53
CA ARG A 515 -13.97 -13.05 -4.03
C ARG A 515 -13.85 -12.64 -5.50
N ASP A 516 -12.78 -11.93 -5.86
CA ASP A 516 -12.67 -11.20 -7.12
C ASP A 516 -11.91 -11.95 -8.20
N LEU A 517 -11.00 -12.85 -7.82
CA LEU A 517 -10.17 -13.58 -8.78
C LEU A 517 -10.47 -15.08 -8.78
N ASP A 518 -9.82 -15.87 -7.93
CA ASP A 518 -10.08 -17.30 -7.85
C ASP A 518 -9.77 -17.84 -6.44
N ALA A 519 -10.76 -18.44 -5.80
CA ALA A 519 -10.62 -18.98 -4.45
C ALA A 519 -9.58 -20.11 -4.33
N ARG A 520 -9.30 -20.85 -5.44
CA ARG A 520 -8.29 -21.91 -5.46
C ARG A 520 -6.89 -21.39 -5.22
N PHE A 521 -6.59 -20.17 -5.71
CA PHE A 521 -5.28 -19.54 -5.67
C PHE A 521 -5.22 -18.36 -4.68
N ALA A 522 -6.26 -18.15 -3.87
CA ALA A 522 -6.39 -16.95 -3.04
C ALA A 522 -5.21 -16.73 -2.08
N ASP A 523 -4.69 -17.79 -1.47
CA ASP A 523 -3.55 -17.72 -0.57
C ASP A 523 -2.24 -17.40 -1.31
N GLU A 524 -2.05 -17.99 -2.51
CA GLU A 524 -0.89 -17.73 -3.36
C GLU A 524 -0.92 -16.29 -3.92
N ILE A 525 -2.09 -15.83 -4.38
CA ILE A 525 -2.28 -14.46 -4.85
C ILE A 525 -2.02 -13.45 -3.72
N ALA A 526 -2.49 -13.73 -2.51
CA ALA A 526 -2.21 -12.90 -1.35
C ALA A 526 -0.69 -12.84 -1.08
N GLY A 527 0.02 -13.97 -1.13
CA GLY A 527 1.47 -14.00 -0.97
C GLY A 527 2.24 -13.26 -2.08
N ILE A 528 1.79 -13.36 -3.34
CA ILE A 528 2.37 -12.61 -4.46
C ILE A 528 2.21 -11.10 -4.25
N LEU A 529 1.02 -10.66 -3.83
CA LEU A 529 0.75 -9.24 -3.59
C LEU A 529 1.50 -8.69 -2.37
N GLU A 530 1.61 -9.47 -1.29
CA GLU A 530 2.44 -9.08 -0.14
C GLU A 530 3.90 -8.89 -0.55
N GLU A 531 4.47 -9.84 -1.28
CA GLU A 531 5.84 -9.76 -1.77
C GLU A 531 6.03 -8.57 -2.74
N HIS A 532 5.05 -8.34 -3.63
CA HIS A 532 5.05 -7.17 -4.53
C HIS A 532 5.04 -5.86 -3.74
N PHE A 533 4.18 -5.73 -2.74
CA PHE A 533 4.12 -4.53 -1.89
C PHE A 533 5.41 -4.35 -1.08
N GLN A 534 5.98 -5.41 -0.51
CA GLN A 534 7.23 -5.34 0.26
C GLN A 534 8.42 -4.93 -0.61
N LEU A 535 8.58 -5.54 -1.78
CA LEU A 535 9.64 -5.18 -2.73
C LEU A 535 9.47 -3.74 -3.24
N GLY A 536 8.24 -3.32 -3.50
CA GLY A 536 7.90 -1.94 -3.84
C GLY A 536 8.15 -0.97 -2.70
N PHE A 537 7.85 -1.35 -1.47
CA PHE A 537 8.11 -0.57 -0.27
C PHE A 537 9.61 -0.40 -0.02
N THR A 538 10.42 -1.44 -0.22
CA THR A 538 11.87 -1.36 -0.14
C THR A 538 12.43 -0.29 -1.09
N ARG A 539 11.99 -0.28 -2.34
CA ARG A 539 12.25 0.76 -3.35
C ARG A 539 11.19 0.67 -4.45
N ARG A 540 10.43 1.75 -4.65
CA ARG A 540 9.40 1.78 -5.69
C ARG A 540 10.01 1.61 -7.08
N PRO A 541 9.35 0.89 -8.01
CA PRO A 541 9.82 0.77 -9.38
C PRO A 541 10.06 2.13 -10.05
N GLU A 542 9.19 3.11 -9.80
CA GLU A 542 9.28 4.47 -10.31
C GLU A 542 10.49 5.25 -9.77
N HIS A 543 11.02 4.86 -8.62
CA HIS A 543 12.14 5.52 -7.96
C HIS A 543 13.51 4.85 -8.21
N LEU A 544 13.57 3.85 -9.08
CA LEU A 544 14.83 3.18 -9.42
C LEU A 544 15.73 4.04 -10.31
N VAL A 545 15.15 4.76 -11.26
CA VAL A 545 15.91 5.64 -12.15
C VAL A 545 16.25 6.92 -11.43
N GLN A 546 17.54 7.28 -11.44
CA GLN A 546 18.00 8.57 -10.94
C GLN A 546 18.21 9.56 -12.08
N HIS A 547 18.11 10.84 -11.76
CA HIS A 547 18.26 11.91 -12.72
C HIS A 547 19.44 12.83 -12.35
N ARG A 548 20.29 13.11 -13.34
CA ARG A 548 21.33 14.14 -13.21
C ARG A 548 21.12 15.19 -14.30
N LYS A 549 20.87 16.45 -13.88
CA LYS A 549 20.63 17.57 -14.81
C LYS A 549 19.55 17.27 -15.85
N GLY A 550 18.46 16.63 -15.43
CA GLY A 550 17.33 16.29 -16.30
C GLY A 550 17.53 15.10 -17.24
N LYS A 551 18.59 14.33 -17.04
CA LYS A 551 18.85 13.11 -17.81
C LYS A 551 18.83 11.89 -16.91
N PRO A 552 18.21 10.78 -17.34
CA PRO A 552 18.21 9.54 -16.58
C PRO A 552 19.61 8.95 -16.45
N LEU A 553 19.90 8.36 -15.28
CA LEU A 553 21.09 7.57 -15.01
C LEU A 553 20.66 6.16 -14.62
N ALA A 554 21.39 5.15 -15.09
CA ALA A 554 21.36 3.85 -14.48
C ALA A 554 22.09 3.94 -13.14
N TYR A 555 21.45 3.57 -12.06
CA TYR A 555 22.03 3.54 -10.73
C TYR A 555 21.34 2.47 -9.89
N SER A 556 22.09 1.42 -9.60
CA SER A 556 21.63 0.41 -8.66
C SER A 556 21.90 0.86 -7.23
N TRP A 557 20.85 1.07 -6.45
CA TRP A 557 20.94 1.27 -5.02
C TRP A 557 21.43 0.01 -4.29
N PHE A 558 21.38 -1.14 -4.95
CA PHE A 558 21.67 -2.46 -4.40
C PHE A 558 23.09 -2.89 -4.75
N SER A 559 23.78 -3.48 -3.76
CA SER A 559 25.17 -3.95 -3.96
C SER A 559 25.22 -5.10 -4.94
N HIS A 560 26.20 -5.07 -5.86
CA HIS A 560 26.52 -6.17 -6.79
C HIS A 560 27.54 -7.16 -6.20
N ASP A 561 28.37 -6.72 -5.26
CA ASP A 561 29.57 -7.43 -4.83
C ASP A 561 29.48 -7.97 -3.38
N HIS A 562 28.43 -7.61 -2.62
CA HIS A 562 28.31 -7.91 -1.19
C HIS A 562 26.97 -8.59 -0.85
N HIS A 563 26.96 -9.27 0.26
CA HIS A 563 25.75 -9.88 0.85
C HIS A 563 25.01 -10.81 -0.12
N GLY A 564 25.73 -11.58 -0.91
CA GLY A 564 25.18 -12.54 -1.87
C GLY A 564 24.60 -11.87 -3.12
N ASP A 565 25.12 -10.71 -3.57
CA ASP A 565 24.61 -9.88 -4.67
C ASP A 565 23.17 -9.41 -4.38
N GLU A 566 23.07 -8.35 -3.61
CA GLU A 566 21.79 -7.79 -3.16
C GLU A 566 20.89 -7.41 -4.36
N ALA A 567 21.49 -6.94 -5.46
CA ALA A 567 20.77 -6.59 -6.68
C ALA A 567 20.18 -7.84 -7.37
N GLU A 568 20.97 -8.92 -7.50
CA GLU A 568 20.49 -10.15 -8.13
C GLU A 568 19.40 -10.83 -7.30
N ARG A 569 19.57 -10.91 -5.96
CA ARG A 569 18.52 -11.44 -5.07
C ARG A 569 17.19 -10.69 -5.21
N ARG A 570 17.25 -9.36 -5.42
CA ARG A 570 16.04 -8.58 -5.68
C ARG A 570 15.40 -8.95 -7.02
N LEU A 571 16.20 -9.11 -8.08
CA LEU A 571 15.70 -9.57 -9.38
C LEU A 571 15.10 -10.97 -9.29
N GLU A 572 15.74 -11.89 -8.57
CA GLU A 572 15.24 -13.26 -8.35
C GLU A 572 13.88 -13.28 -7.64
N ARG A 573 13.70 -12.46 -6.57
CA ARG A 573 12.44 -12.35 -5.85
C ARG A 573 11.31 -11.83 -6.76
N TYR A 574 11.56 -10.76 -7.53
CA TYR A 574 10.58 -10.25 -8.50
C TYR A 574 10.27 -11.26 -9.61
N ALA A 575 11.28 -11.92 -10.16
CA ALA A 575 11.10 -12.95 -11.19
C ALA A 575 10.27 -14.14 -10.69
N ALA A 576 10.44 -14.53 -9.42
CA ALA A 576 9.68 -15.62 -8.82
C ALA A 576 8.18 -15.31 -8.75
N ILE A 577 7.80 -14.12 -8.25
CA ILE A 577 6.37 -13.72 -8.18
C ILE A 577 5.78 -13.44 -9.56
N ALA A 578 6.56 -12.87 -10.49
CA ALA A 578 6.12 -12.66 -11.86
C ALA A 578 5.82 -13.98 -12.58
N LYS A 579 6.75 -14.94 -12.49
CA LYS A 579 6.58 -16.28 -13.05
C LYS A 579 5.36 -16.98 -12.45
N ARG A 580 5.18 -16.95 -11.11
CA ARG A 580 4.02 -17.58 -10.48
C ARG A 580 2.70 -16.91 -10.89
N SER A 581 2.69 -15.60 -11.06
CA SER A 581 1.54 -14.87 -11.59
C SER A 581 1.19 -15.30 -13.03
N GLU A 582 2.19 -15.47 -13.88
CA GLU A 582 2.00 -15.97 -15.24
C GLU A 582 1.44 -17.41 -15.25
N GLU A 583 1.92 -18.28 -14.38
CA GLU A 583 1.40 -19.66 -14.23
C GLU A 583 -0.07 -19.66 -13.80
N ILE A 584 -0.43 -18.89 -12.75
CA ILE A 584 -1.83 -18.77 -12.29
C ILE A 584 -2.72 -18.21 -13.40
N TYR A 585 -2.25 -17.22 -14.16
CA TYR A 585 -3.01 -16.65 -15.29
C TYR A 585 -3.37 -17.70 -16.35
N GLN A 586 -2.52 -18.71 -16.58
CA GLN A 586 -2.83 -19.79 -17.51
C GLN A 586 -3.88 -20.77 -16.93
N GLU A 587 -3.95 -20.93 -15.61
CA GLU A 587 -4.80 -21.92 -14.93
C GLU A 587 -6.21 -21.40 -14.60
N ILE A 588 -6.41 -20.07 -14.53
CA ILE A 588 -7.71 -19.47 -14.21
C ILE A 588 -8.63 -19.41 -15.45
N PRO A 589 -9.96 -19.41 -15.26
CA PRO A 589 -10.91 -19.31 -16.37
C PRO A 589 -10.75 -17.99 -17.15
N ASP A 590 -11.00 -18.01 -18.46
CA ASP A 590 -10.94 -16.82 -19.32
C ASP A 590 -11.80 -15.66 -18.82
N THR A 591 -12.93 -15.94 -18.19
CA THR A 591 -13.82 -14.93 -17.58
C THR A 591 -13.20 -14.17 -16.40
N ARG A 592 -12.07 -14.66 -15.85
CA ARG A 592 -11.32 -14.04 -14.74
C ARG A 592 -10.00 -13.45 -15.20
N LYS A 593 -9.56 -13.74 -16.41
CA LYS A 593 -8.24 -13.34 -16.90
C LYS A 593 -8.05 -11.84 -16.99
N ASP A 594 -9.06 -11.09 -17.45
CA ASP A 594 -8.97 -9.64 -17.55
C ASP A 594 -8.81 -8.98 -16.18
N ALA A 595 -9.57 -9.42 -15.17
CA ALA A 595 -9.43 -8.94 -13.81
C ALA A 595 -8.06 -9.30 -13.22
N PHE A 596 -7.63 -10.54 -13.35
CA PHE A 596 -6.34 -10.99 -12.85
C PHE A 596 -5.18 -10.26 -13.54
N PHE A 597 -5.26 -10.06 -14.86
CA PHE A 597 -4.26 -9.30 -15.61
C PHE A 597 -4.11 -7.89 -15.05
N GLN A 598 -5.22 -7.16 -14.90
CA GLN A 598 -5.22 -5.77 -14.44
C GLN A 598 -4.74 -5.63 -12.99
N LEU A 599 -5.19 -6.53 -12.10
CA LEU A 599 -5.05 -6.38 -10.65
C LEU A 599 -3.80 -7.08 -10.08
N VAL A 600 -3.24 -8.07 -10.79
CA VAL A 600 -2.10 -8.87 -10.31
C VAL A 600 -0.99 -8.95 -11.35
N LEU A 601 -1.27 -9.49 -12.53
CA LEU A 601 -0.22 -9.84 -13.50
C LEU A 601 0.53 -8.61 -14.02
N TYR A 602 -0.21 -7.58 -14.47
CA TYR A 602 0.38 -6.35 -15.00
C TYR A 602 1.25 -5.63 -13.96
N PRO A 603 0.77 -5.30 -12.74
CA PRO A 603 1.58 -4.59 -11.77
C PRO A 603 2.81 -5.40 -11.32
N VAL A 604 2.68 -6.71 -11.10
CA VAL A 604 3.79 -7.57 -10.68
C VAL A 604 4.84 -7.72 -11.78
N CYS A 605 4.43 -8.02 -13.02
CA CYS A 605 5.35 -8.17 -14.16
C CYS A 605 6.02 -6.85 -14.51
N CYS A 606 5.28 -5.73 -14.54
CA CYS A 606 5.86 -4.42 -14.84
C CYS A 606 6.84 -3.97 -13.76
N ALA A 607 6.57 -4.24 -12.48
CA ALA A 607 7.52 -3.98 -11.39
C ALA A 607 8.80 -4.82 -11.54
N SER A 608 8.67 -6.11 -11.85
CA SER A 608 9.79 -7.01 -12.14
C SER A 608 10.63 -6.50 -13.31
N LEU A 609 10.01 -6.20 -14.43
CA LEU A 609 10.66 -5.70 -15.64
C LEU A 609 11.31 -4.33 -15.44
N MET A 610 10.72 -3.43 -14.67
CA MET A 610 11.31 -2.14 -14.36
C MET A 610 12.58 -2.29 -13.51
N ASN A 611 12.60 -3.23 -12.56
CA ASN A 611 13.80 -3.57 -11.81
C ASN A 611 14.85 -4.21 -12.73
N GLU A 612 14.47 -5.13 -13.59
CA GLU A 612 15.40 -5.74 -14.57
C GLU A 612 15.99 -4.68 -15.50
N LYS A 613 15.16 -3.81 -16.06
CA LYS A 613 15.59 -2.69 -16.92
C LYS A 613 16.68 -1.84 -16.27
N VAL A 614 16.44 -1.37 -15.04
CA VAL A 614 17.34 -0.40 -14.38
C VAL A 614 18.58 -1.09 -13.81
N ILE A 615 18.41 -2.22 -13.12
CA ILE A 615 19.54 -2.95 -12.51
C ILE A 615 20.45 -3.53 -13.58
N CYS A 616 19.91 -4.07 -14.67
CA CYS A 616 20.73 -4.56 -15.78
C CYS A 616 21.42 -3.41 -16.53
N ALA A 617 20.78 -2.26 -16.70
CA ALA A 617 21.44 -1.09 -17.27
C ALA A 617 22.65 -0.65 -16.41
N ASP A 618 22.50 -0.61 -15.09
CA ASP A 618 23.58 -0.29 -14.16
C ASP A 618 24.69 -1.35 -14.19
N LYS A 619 24.34 -2.64 -14.12
CA LYS A 619 25.29 -3.74 -14.26
C LYS A 619 26.04 -3.65 -15.60
N SER A 620 25.37 -3.29 -16.70
CA SER A 620 26.01 -3.13 -18.02
C SER A 620 27.11 -2.07 -17.99
N ILE A 621 26.85 -0.90 -17.38
CA ILE A 621 27.83 0.19 -17.21
C ILE A 621 28.98 -0.27 -16.32
N HIS A 622 28.68 -0.89 -15.18
CA HIS A 622 29.68 -1.40 -14.23
C HIS A 622 30.64 -2.40 -14.88
N HIS A 623 30.12 -3.35 -15.65
CA HIS A 623 30.94 -4.35 -16.31
C HIS A 623 31.66 -3.79 -17.54
N ALA A 624 31.06 -2.87 -18.30
CA ALA A 624 31.71 -2.18 -19.41
C ALA A 624 32.92 -1.38 -18.96
N ALA A 625 32.81 -0.67 -17.83
CA ALA A 625 33.94 0.09 -17.24
C ALA A 625 35.11 -0.82 -16.84
N LYS A 626 34.86 -2.12 -16.61
CA LYS A 626 35.88 -3.14 -16.30
C LYS A 626 36.32 -3.94 -17.55
N GLY A 627 35.80 -3.61 -18.75
CA GLY A 627 36.11 -4.30 -20.01
C GLY A 627 35.59 -5.76 -20.06
N ARG A 628 34.47 -6.06 -19.41
CA ARG A 628 33.90 -7.41 -19.31
C ARG A 628 32.83 -7.63 -20.38
N ALA A 629 32.91 -8.73 -21.11
CA ALA A 629 32.00 -9.06 -22.21
C ALA A 629 30.53 -9.19 -21.81
N ILE A 630 30.25 -9.59 -20.54
CA ILE A 630 28.91 -9.70 -19.96
C ILE A 630 28.13 -8.37 -19.94
N ALA A 631 28.82 -7.24 -20.10
CA ALA A 631 28.18 -5.92 -20.21
C ALA A 631 27.12 -5.89 -21.32
N ALA A 632 27.39 -6.50 -22.47
CA ALA A 632 26.46 -6.57 -23.58
C ALA A 632 25.22 -7.45 -23.28
N ASP A 633 25.39 -8.51 -22.47
CA ASP A 633 24.26 -9.36 -22.05
C ASP A 633 23.30 -8.59 -21.15
N TYR A 634 23.82 -7.84 -20.19
CA TYR A 634 23.01 -6.99 -19.32
C TYR A 634 22.33 -5.85 -20.10
N ALA A 635 23.03 -5.24 -21.07
CA ALA A 635 22.42 -4.23 -21.94
C ALA A 635 21.21 -4.78 -22.69
N ARG A 636 21.34 -5.95 -23.33
CA ARG A 636 20.22 -6.61 -24.04
C ARG A 636 19.07 -6.98 -23.12
N ARG A 637 19.35 -7.45 -21.88
CA ARG A 637 18.31 -7.72 -20.89
C ARG A 637 17.54 -6.47 -20.54
N ALA A 638 18.22 -5.35 -20.34
CA ALA A 638 17.59 -4.06 -20.03
C ALA A 638 16.68 -3.58 -21.16
N GLU A 639 17.12 -3.70 -22.42
CA GLU A 639 16.33 -3.35 -23.61
C GLU A 639 15.09 -4.26 -23.75
N ALA A 640 15.26 -5.56 -23.62
CA ALA A 640 14.16 -6.53 -23.69
C ALA A 640 13.11 -6.29 -22.58
N ALA A 641 13.54 -5.94 -21.37
CA ALA A 641 12.63 -5.60 -20.28
C ALA A 641 11.82 -4.33 -20.60
N ALA A 642 12.44 -3.30 -21.19
CA ALA A 642 11.74 -2.09 -21.63
C ALA A 642 10.68 -2.37 -22.70
N GLU A 643 11.02 -3.19 -23.70
CA GLU A 643 10.09 -3.59 -24.76
C GLU A 643 8.90 -4.40 -24.21
N ARG A 644 9.14 -5.29 -23.26
CA ARG A 644 8.06 -6.07 -22.62
C ARG A 644 7.11 -5.19 -21.81
N ILE A 645 7.61 -4.15 -21.12
CA ILE A 645 6.73 -3.18 -20.41
C ILE A 645 5.78 -2.50 -21.40
N ILE A 646 6.29 -2.09 -22.57
CA ILE A 646 5.47 -1.47 -23.62
C ILE A 646 4.39 -2.45 -24.08
N GLY A 647 4.77 -3.69 -24.40
CA GLY A 647 3.84 -4.73 -24.86
C GLY A 647 2.75 -5.05 -23.83
N LEU A 648 3.09 -5.18 -22.54
CA LEU A 648 2.11 -5.38 -21.48
C LEU A 648 1.17 -4.19 -21.32
N THR A 649 1.69 -2.97 -21.46
CA THR A 649 0.88 -1.74 -21.36
C THR A 649 -0.09 -1.62 -22.55
N GLU A 650 0.35 -1.99 -23.76
CA GLU A 650 -0.52 -2.05 -24.94
C GLU A 650 -1.63 -3.11 -24.73
N HIS A 651 -1.27 -4.29 -24.25
CA HIS A 651 -2.25 -5.34 -23.91
C HIS A 651 -3.25 -4.88 -22.86
N TYR A 652 -2.83 -4.14 -21.83
CA TYR A 652 -3.72 -3.54 -20.85
C TYR A 652 -4.78 -2.66 -21.50
N ASN A 653 -4.35 -1.81 -22.44
CA ASN A 653 -5.20 -0.81 -23.06
C ASN A 653 -6.13 -1.40 -24.15
N THR A 654 -5.70 -2.46 -24.86
CA THR A 654 -6.38 -2.86 -26.11
C THR A 654 -6.47 -4.37 -26.34
N GLY A 655 -5.86 -5.19 -25.48
CA GLY A 655 -5.71 -6.63 -25.72
C GLY A 655 -6.46 -7.52 -24.74
N LEU A 656 -7.28 -6.98 -23.84
CA LEU A 656 -8.03 -7.76 -22.86
C LEU A 656 -9.07 -8.67 -23.54
N ILE A 657 -9.29 -9.84 -23.00
CA ILE A 657 -10.10 -10.92 -23.64
C ILE A 657 -11.57 -10.53 -23.78
N THR A 658 -12.16 -10.02 -22.72
CA THR A 658 -13.59 -9.66 -22.66
C THR A 658 -13.81 -8.15 -22.72
N ALA A 659 -12.92 -7.38 -22.12
CA ALA A 659 -12.99 -5.92 -22.11
C ALA A 659 -12.50 -5.31 -23.44
N GLY A 660 -11.66 -6.02 -24.21
CA GLY A 660 -11.13 -5.53 -25.47
C GLY A 660 -10.35 -4.22 -25.29
N ASP A 661 -10.75 -3.17 -25.99
CA ASP A 661 -10.15 -1.83 -25.94
C ASP A 661 -10.91 -0.84 -25.04
N LYS A 662 -11.72 -1.33 -24.10
CA LYS A 662 -12.45 -0.54 -23.10
C LYS A 662 -11.53 0.41 -22.33
N TRP A 663 -10.31 0.00 -22.07
CA TRP A 663 -9.33 0.76 -21.29
C TRP A 663 -8.29 1.50 -22.16
N ARG A 664 -8.53 1.60 -23.45
CA ARG A 664 -7.66 2.38 -24.36
C ARG A 664 -7.43 3.79 -23.80
N HIS A 665 -6.16 4.22 -23.69
CA HIS A 665 -5.71 5.47 -23.08
C HIS A 665 -5.78 5.55 -21.55
N MET A 666 -6.10 4.46 -20.83
CA MET A 666 -6.16 4.44 -19.37
C MET A 666 -4.79 4.24 -18.74
N MET A 667 -3.97 3.35 -19.28
CA MET A 667 -2.70 2.96 -18.65
C MET A 667 -1.51 3.48 -19.45
N SER A 668 -0.57 4.12 -18.76
CA SER A 668 0.69 4.55 -19.34
C SER A 668 1.77 4.61 -18.26
N PRO A 669 2.98 4.03 -18.47
CA PRO A 669 4.10 4.25 -17.57
C PRO A 669 4.66 5.68 -17.68
N ALA A 670 4.40 6.38 -18.79
CA ALA A 670 4.96 7.69 -19.10
C ALA A 670 3.88 8.64 -19.61
N PRO A 671 2.97 9.13 -18.77
CA PRO A 671 1.85 9.94 -19.22
C PRO A 671 2.22 11.35 -19.62
N GLY A 672 1.40 11.91 -20.48
CA GLY A 672 1.00 13.25 -20.70
C GLY A 672 1.99 14.40 -20.63
N PRO A 673 1.53 15.62 -20.38
CA PRO A 673 2.26 16.85 -20.72
C PRO A 673 3.44 17.20 -19.82
N TRP A 674 3.60 16.53 -18.67
CA TRP A 674 4.67 16.78 -17.71
C TRP A 674 5.95 16.07 -18.14
N GLY A 675 6.80 16.75 -18.90
CA GLY A 675 8.03 16.21 -19.49
C GLY A 675 8.97 15.52 -18.50
N ASP A 676 8.98 15.98 -17.23
CA ASP A 676 9.91 15.47 -16.22
C ASP A 676 9.54 14.07 -15.70
N GLN A 677 8.25 13.69 -15.65
CA GLN A 677 7.86 12.35 -15.23
C GLN A 677 8.22 11.26 -16.23
N ARG A 678 8.34 11.62 -17.53
CA ARG A 678 8.80 10.68 -18.57
C ARG A 678 10.21 10.17 -18.29
N LEU A 679 11.05 10.99 -17.65
CA LEU A 679 12.43 10.64 -17.34
C LEU A 679 12.55 9.39 -16.47
N GLN A 680 11.57 9.10 -15.60
CA GLN A 680 11.56 7.88 -14.80
C GLN A 680 11.47 6.61 -15.67
N PHE A 681 10.88 6.72 -16.86
CA PHE A 681 10.60 5.61 -17.76
C PHE A 681 11.49 5.59 -19.02
N GLU A 682 12.31 6.62 -19.23
CA GLU A 682 13.30 6.60 -20.29
C GLU A 682 14.30 5.46 -20.08
N MET A 683 14.90 5.03 -21.18
CA MET A 683 15.97 4.03 -21.10
C MET A 683 17.20 4.65 -20.45
N PRO A 684 17.72 4.11 -19.34
CA PRO A 684 18.98 4.57 -18.79
C PRO A 684 20.14 4.33 -19.76
N PRO A 685 21.27 5.02 -19.62
CA PRO A 685 22.46 4.73 -20.39
C PRO A 685 22.87 3.27 -20.25
N LEU A 686 23.36 2.67 -21.33
CA LEU A 686 23.84 1.29 -21.35
C LEU A 686 25.34 1.26 -21.54
N GLY A 687 26.00 0.32 -20.87
CA GLY A 687 27.40 0.00 -21.09
C GLY A 687 27.55 -0.92 -22.30
N GLY A 688 28.45 -0.57 -23.20
CA GLY A 688 28.81 -1.39 -24.37
C GLY A 688 30.04 -2.23 -24.13
N PHE A 689 30.21 -3.29 -24.92
CA PHE A 689 31.44 -4.05 -25.06
C PHE A 689 31.82 -4.04 -26.56
N ASP A 690 32.99 -3.52 -26.87
CA ASP A 690 33.40 -3.29 -28.25
C ASP A 690 33.90 -4.55 -28.97
N GLY A 691 33.99 -5.68 -28.24
CA GLY A 691 34.46 -6.96 -28.78
C GLY A 691 35.95 -6.97 -29.09
N SER A 692 36.70 -5.93 -28.71
CA SER A 692 38.13 -5.85 -28.93
C SER A 692 38.91 -6.63 -27.89
N GLY A 693 40.04 -7.21 -28.25
CA GLY A 693 40.93 -7.94 -27.36
C GLY A 693 40.80 -9.47 -27.43
N GLN A 694 41.84 -10.15 -27.00
CA GLN A 694 41.83 -11.61 -26.83
C GLN A 694 41.07 -11.99 -25.57
N ALA A 695 40.43 -13.15 -25.60
CA ALA A 695 39.75 -13.72 -24.45
C ALA A 695 40.69 -13.83 -23.25
N ALA A 696 40.37 -13.23 -22.14
CA ALA A 696 41.15 -13.21 -20.90
C ALA A 696 40.24 -13.42 -19.68
N LEU A 697 40.63 -14.40 -18.84
CA LEU A 697 39.89 -14.74 -17.62
C LEU A 697 40.11 -13.70 -16.52
N GLU A 698 39.06 -13.14 -16.00
CA GLU A 698 39.04 -12.39 -14.74
C GLU A 698 38.21 -13.15 -13.70
N VAL A 699 38.73 -13.25 -12.48
CA VAL A 699 38.06 -13.92 -11.33
C VAL A 699 37.75 -12.88 -10.26
N ALA A 700 36.47 -12.71 -9.95
CA ALA A 700 35.99 -11.74 -9.00
C ALA A 700 35.25 -12.44 -7.86
N PRO A 701 35.86 -12.61 -6.67
CA PRO A 701 35.20 -13.19 -5.52
C PRO A 701 34.26 -12.20 -4.83
N GLU A 702 33.23 -12.71 -4.16
CA GLU A 702 32.34 -11.94 -3.30
C GLU A 702 33.12 -11.21 -2.20
N GLY A 703 32.75 -9.94 -1.92
CA GLY A 703 33.37 -9.09 -0.90
C GLY A 703 34.26 -7.98 -1.46
N GLY A 704 34.38 -7.85 -2.79
CA GLY A 704 35.00 -6.70 -3.49
C GLY A 704 36.53 -6.56 -3.33
N LYS A 705 37.19 -7.47 -2.60
CA LYS A 705 38.67 -7.49 -2.46
C LYS A 705 39.28 -8.39 -3.54
N PRO A 706 40.20 -7.87 -4.38
CA PRO A 706 40.85 -8.69 -5.39
C PRO A 706 41.54 -9.93 -4.78
N GLY A 707 41.21 -11.11 -5.29
CA GLY A 707 41.82 -12.36 -4.88
C GLY A 707 41.51 -12.88 -3.48
N VAL A 708 40.59 -12.23 -2.73
CA VAL A 708 40.18 -12.70 -1.38
C VAL A 708 38.66 -12.68 -1.29
N ILE A 709 38.04 -13.83 -1.07
CA ILE A 709 36.60 -13.91 -0.86
C ILE A 709 36.24 -13.47 0.56
N ALA A 710 35.01 -13.00 0.75
CA ALA A 710 34.47 -12.72 2.09
C ALA A 710 34.57 -13.99 2.97
N GLU A 711 34.95 -13.83 4.25
CA GLU A 711 35.19 -14.92 5.20
C GLU A 711 33.98 -15.86 5.32
N PHE A 712 34.23 -17.15 5.46
CA PHE A 712 33.24 -18.16 5.85
C PHE A 712 33.24 -18.32 7.37
N SER A 713 32.06 -18.42 7.96
CA SER A 713 31.90 -18.65 9.40
C SER A 713 31.12 -19.96 9.65
N VAL A 714 31.60 -20.78 10.59
CA VAL A 714 30.90 -21.99 11.02
C VAL A 714 29.49 -21.70 11.59
N PHE A 715 29.28 -20.49 12.07
CA PHE A 715 27.98 -20.09 12.62
C PHE A 715 26.94 -19.84 11.52
N THR A 716 27.30 -19.09 10.47
CA THR A 716 26.37 -18.80 9.37
C THR A 716 26.27 -19.93 8.36
N GLN A 717 27.38 -20.62 8.09
CA GLN A 717 27.50 -21.70 7.09
C GLN A 717 26.95 -21.29 5.70
N SER A 718 27.04 -20.00 5.37
CA SER A 718 26.53 -19.46 4.12
C SER A 718 27.42 -19.85 2.93
N ARG A 719 26.82 -19.95 1.74
CA ARG A 719 27.55 -20.05 0.48
C ARG A 719 28.04 -18.67 0.04
N ARG A 720 29.14 -18.63 -0.70
CA ARG A 720 29.70 -17.43 -1.32
C ARG A 720 29.80 -17.62 -2.83
N PHE A 721 29.75 -16.53 -3.58
CA PHE A 721 29.93 -16.62 -5.02
C PHE A 721 31.34 -16.19 -5.47
N ILE A 722 31.77 -16.75 -6.59
CA ILE A 722 32.92 -16.31 -7.37
C ILE A 722 32.45 -16.12 -8.80
N ASP A 723 32.54 -14.89 -9.31
CA ASP A 723 32.19 -14.57 -10.67
C ASP A 723 33.42 -14.70 -11.58
N LEU A 724 33.25 -15.38 -12.70
CA LEU A 724 34.20 -15.50 -13.78
C LEU A 724 33.76 -14.58 -14.92
N PHE A 725 34.65 -13.77 -15.44
CA PHE A 725 34.38 -12.88 -16.56
C PHE A 725 35.39 -13.05 -17.69
N ASN A 726 34.88 -12.97 -18.92
CA ASN A 726 35.73 -12.82 -20.10
C ASN A 726 35.95 -11.31 -20.39
N LYS A 727 37.19 -10.89 -20.53
CA LYS A 727 37.59 -9.51 -20.85
C LYS A 727 37.90 -9.32 -22.34
N GLY A 728 37.57 -10.27 -23.18
CA GLY A 728 37.81 -10.19 -24.62
C GLY A 728 36.77 -10.98 -25.43
N SER A 729 36.97 -11.07 -26.71
CA SER A 729 36.14 -11.86 -27.62
C SER A 729 36.57 -13.31 -27.71
N GLY A 730 35.63 -14.21 -28.00
CA GLY A 730 35.84 -15.67 -28.09
C GLY A 730 35.49 -16.37 -26.77
N GLU A 731 35.75 -17.67 -26.70
CA GLU A 731 35.49 -18.49 -25.54
C GLU A 731 36.78 -18.78 -24.75
N ILE A 732 36.62 -18.90 -23.42
CA ILE A 732 37.67 -19.33 -22.50
C ILE A 732 37.33 -20.72 -21.98
N GLU A 733 38.26 -21.68 -22.16
CA GLU A 733 38.21 -22.92 -21.39
C GLU A 733 38.87 -22.67 -20.04
N TRP A 734 38.13 -22.85 -18.97
CA TRP A 734 38.63 -22.58 -17.64
C TRP A 734 38.58 -23.83 -16.74
N ARG A 735 39.47 -23.87 -15.74
CA ARG A 735 39.56 -24.92 -14.73
C ARG A 735 39.85 -24.31 -13.36
N ALA A 736 39.20 -24.85 -12.31
CA ALA A 736 39.43 -24.51 -10.91
C ALA A 736 39.98 -25.74 -10.15
N THR A 737 41.06 -25.54 -9.37
CA THR A 737 41.68 -26.54 -8.53
C THR A 737 41.89 -26.03 -7.11
N SER A 738 41.73 -26.90 -6.12
CA SER A 738 42.01 -26.58 -4.73
C SER A 738 42.84 -27.69 -4.10
N ALA A 739 43.85 -27.29 -3.34
CA ALA A 739 44.70 -28.23 -2.58
C ALA A 739 44.00 -28.80 -1.33
N VAL A 740 42.91 -28.17 -0.90
CA VAL A 740 42.19 -28.58 0.31
C VAL A 740 40.85 -29.24 -0.03
N PRO A 741 40.51 -30.39 0.55
CA PRO A 741 39.31 -31.14 0.18
C PRO A 741 38.00 -30.53 0.70
N TRP A 742 38.07 -29.64 1.69
CA TRP A 742 36.91 -29.05 2.34
C TRP A 742 36.30 -27.84 1.59
N LEU A 743 36.95 -27.34 0.51
CA LEU A 743 36.38 -26.37 -0.38
C LEU A 743 35.57 -27.06 -1.51
N LYS A 744 34.30 -26.76 -1.58
CA LYS A 744 33.34 -27.35 -2.54
C LYS A 744 32.84 -26.27 -3.50
N LEU A 745 33.31 -26.31 -4.74
CA LEU A 745 32.74 -25.55 -5.87
C LEU A 745 31.64 -26.38 -6.53
N ASP A 746 30.55 -25.73 -6.94
CA ASP A 746 29.47 -26.37 -7.70
C ASP A 746 29.90 -26.80 -9.11
N GLN A 747 30.92 -26.11 -9.69
CA GLN A 747 31.53 -26.45 -10.96
C GLN A 747 33.05 -26.23 -10.90
N ARG A 748 33.83 -27.12 -11.48
CA ARG A 748 35.31 -27.03 -11.48
C ARG A 748 35.96 -26.82 -12.83
N SER A 749 35.21 -26.80 -13.91
CA SER A 749 35.70 -26.49 -15.28
C SER A 749 34.53 -26.18 -16.17
N GLY A 750 34.78 -25.44 -17.24
CA GLY A 750 33.72 -25.09 -18.20
C GLY A 750 34.25 -24.25 -19.34
N ARG A 751 33.32 -23.74 -20.17
CA ARG A 751 33.55 -22.74 -21.19
C ARG A 751 32.85 -21.45 -20.83
N LEU A 752 33.51 -20.35 -21.06
CA LEU A 752 33.04 -19.01 -20.67
C LEU A 752 33.09 -18.10 -21.92
N ALA A 753 31.91 -17.71 -22.38
CA ALA A 753 31.78 -16.73 -23.47
C ALA A 753 31.79 -15.30 -22.93
N THR A 754 31.03 -15.00 -21.87
CA THR A 754 30.86 -13.64 -21.32
C THR A 754 31.10 -13.59 -19.83
N GLY A 755 30.28 -14.26 -19.04
CA GLY A 755 30.39 -14.35 -17.58
C GLY A 755 29.67 -15.56 -17.02
N GLN A 756 30.12 -16.03 -15.85
CA GLN A 756 29.53 -17.16 -15.12
C GLN A 756 29.72 -17.00 -13.63
N ARG A 757 28.70 -17.26 -12.82
CA ARG A 757 28.74 -17.32 -11.35
C ARG A 757 28.96 -18.75 -10.91
N LEU A 758 29.88 -18.94 -10.00
CA LEU A 758 30.15 -20.20 -9.29
C LEU A 758 29.81 -20.03 -7.82
N TRP A 759 29.30 -21.10 -7.20
CA TRP A 759 29.01 -21.10 -5.77
C TRP A 759 30.02 -21.93 -5.00
N LEU A 760 30.66 -21.33 -4.02
CA LEU A 760 31.58 -21.94 -3.09
C LEU A 760 30.91 -22.21 -1.75
N SER A 761 31.13 -23.40 -1.20
CA SER A 761 30.74 -23.77 0.16
C SER A 761 31.88 -24.47 0.88
N VAL A 762 31.81 -24.54 2.21
CA VAL A 762 32.78 -25.19 3.09
C VAL A 762 32.16 -26.47 3.66
N ASP A 763 32.91 -27.54 3.60
CA ASP A 763 32.58 -28.79 4.26
C ASP A 763 33.01 -28.70 5.74
N TRP A 764 32.05 -28.37 6.60
CA TRP A 764 32.26 -28.08 8.02
C TRP A 764 32.66 -29.28 8.86
N GLU A 765 32.51 -30.49 8.34
CA GLU A 765 32.96 -31.72 9.02
C GLU A 765 34.46 -31.92 8.85
N THR A 766 35.02 -31.47 7.73
CA THR A 766 36.42 -31.77 7.38
C THR A 766 37.36 -30.56 7.45
N VAL A 767 36.80 -29.32 7.55
CA VAL A 767 37.63 -28.13 7.74
C VAL A 767 38.27 -28.11 9.13
N PRO A 768 39.56 -27.71 9.26
CA PRO A 768 40.22 -27.64 10.55
C PRO A 768 39.52 -26.70 11.54
N LYS A 769 39.45 -27.10 12.82
CA LYS A 769 38.91 -26.24 13.89
C LYS A 769 39.99 -25.30 14.41
N ARG A 770 39.99 -24.07 13.91
CA ARG A 770 40.89 -22.96 14.29
C ARG A 770 40.24 -21.65 13.93
N GLU A 771 40.55 -20.55 14.65
CA GLU A 771 40.04 -19.23 14.39
C GLU A 771 40.43 -18.69 13.01
N ASN A 772 41.61 -19.03 12.49
CA ASN A 772 42.16 -18.52 11.23
C ASN A 772 42.54 -19.69 10.32
N VAL A 773 41.58 -20.25 9.61
CA VAL A 773 41.81 -21.26 8.57
C VAL A 773 41.79 -20.57 7.21
N THR A 774 42.75 -20.94 6.35
CA THR A 774 42.82 -20.42 4.99
C THR A 774 42.89 -21.53 3.99
N GLY A 775 42.09 -21.48 2.96
CA GLY A 775 42.20 -22.32 1.78
C GLY A 775 42.49 -21.49 0.54
N GLU A 776 42.83 -22.13 -0.55
CA GLU A 776 43.08 -21.47 -1.83
C GLU A 776 42.43 -22.23 -2.96
N ILE A 777 41.93 -21.47 -3.97
CA ILE A 777 41.44 -21.99 -5.23
C ILE A 777 42.24 -21.33 -6.35
N GLU A 778 42.86 -22.08 -7.21
CA GLU A 778 43.53 -21.62 -8.41
C GLU A 778 42.59 -21.82 -9.60
N PHE A 779 42.37 -20.73 -10.36
CA PHE A 779 41.66 -20.72 -11.62
C PHE A 779 42.64 -20.55 -12.78
N THR A 780 42.51 -21.37 -13.80
CA THR A 780 43.34 -21.31 -15.02
C THR A 780 42.45 -21.18 -16.25
N GLY A 781 42.87 -20.36 -17.22
CA GLY A 781 42.17 -20.22 -18.48
C GLY A 781 42.93 -19.37 -19.47
N ASN A 782 43.01 -19.78 -20.76
CA ASN A 782 43.68 -19.11 -21.86
C ASN A 782 45.12 -18.60 -21.53
N GLY A 783 45.92 -19.47 -20.87
CA GLY A 783 47.32 -19.16 -20.53
C GLY A 783 47.53 -18.26 -19.32
N GLY A 784 46.46 -17.84 -18.64
CA GLY A 784 46.53 -17.10 -17.36
C GLY A 784 46.10 -17.94 -16.18
N SER A 785 46.57 -17.56 -14.97
CA SER A 785 46.06 -18.10 -13.71
C SER A 785 45.69 -16.99 -12.74
N SER A 786 44.68 -17.25 -11.90
CA SER A 786 44.21 -16.35 -10.85
C SER A 786 43.98 -17.18 -9.57
N ARG A 787 44.34 -16.61 -8.43
CA ARG A 787 44.21 -17.28 -7.13
C ARG A 787 43.18 -16.56 -6.26
N VAL A 788 42.31 -17.32 -5.62
CA VAL A 788 41.34 -16.84 -4.64
C VAL A 788 41.67 -17.44 -3.28
N VAL A 789 41.95 -16.57 -2.32
CA VAL A 789 42.17 -16.93 -0.90
C VAL A 789 40.80 -16.99 -0.22
N VAL A 790 40.58 -18.07 0.54
CA VAL A 790 39.32 -18.38 1.21
C VAL A 790 39.56 -18.42 2.73
N PRO A 791 39.32 -17.29 3.45
CA PRO A 791 39.40 -17.27 4.90
C PRO A 791 38.18 -17.97 5.51
N VAL A 792 38.39 -18.72 6.59
CA VAL A 792 37.36 -19.47 7.29
C VAL A 792 37.54 -19.32 8.80
N TYR A 793 36.48 -18.89 9.49
CA TYR A 793 36.39 -18.82 10.94
C TYR A 793 35.70 -20.06 11.48
N HIS A 794 36.48 -20.98 12.12
CA HIS A 794 36.00 -22.22 12.70
C HIS A 794 36.69 -22.50 14.04
N PRO A 795 36.40 -21.72 15.11
CA PRO A 795 37.02 -21.88 16.40
C PRO A 795 36.74 -23.27 17.02
N GLU A 796 37.63 -23.76 17.88
CA GLU A 796 37.40 -24.97 18.65
C GLU A 796 36.27 -24.75 19.67
N THR A 797 36.24 -23.55 20.29
CA THR A 797 35.24 -23.11 21.26
C THR A 797 34.99 -21.61 21.09
N PRO A 798 33.70 -21.15 21.20
CA PRO A 798 32.52 -21.96 21.34
C PRO A 798 32.16 -22.67 20.03
N THR A 799 31.57 -23.83 20.13
CA THR A 799 30.95 -24.51 18.99
C THR A 799 29.61 -23.88 18.64
N ARG A 800 29.07 -24.19 17.47
CA ARG A 800 27.74 -23.70 17.03
C ARG A 800 26.61 -24.09 17.98
N GLY A 801 26.74 -25.19 18.74
CA GLY A 801 25.79 -25.63 19.74
C GLY A 801 25.94 -24.99 21.13
N GLU A 802 27.05 -24.28 21.39
CA GLU A 802 27.33 -23.61 22.66
C GLU A 802 26.97 -22.11 22.63
N VAL A 803 26.76 -21.52 21.45
CA VAL A 803 26.31 -20.14 21.31
C VAL A 803 24.81 -20.04 21.49
N SER A 804 24.31 -18.86 21.85
CA SER A 804 22.89 -18.57 22.00
C SER A 804 22.55 -17.18 21.45
N GLY A 805 21.33 -17.02 20.94
CA GLY A 805 20.86 -15.76 20.35
C GLY A 805 21.49 -15.51 18.98
N PHE A 806 21.58 -14.24 18.59
CA PHE A 806 22.20 -13.83 17.32
C PHE A 806 23.72 -13.82 17.43
N VAL A 807 24.37 -14.49 16.53
CA VAL A 807 25.80 -14.74 16.62
C VAL A 807 26.57 -13.74 15.74
N GLU A 808 27.55 -13.07 16.31
CA GLU A 808 28.43 -12.16 15.58
C GLU A 808 29.14 -12.90 14.44
N SER A 809 29.15 -12.27 13.27
CA SER A 809 29.87 -12.74 12.09
C SER A 809 30.30 -11.52 11.26
N HIS A 810 31.51 -11.57 10.73
CA HIS A 810 32.07 -10.46 9.91
C HIS A 810 32.08 -9.09 10.62
N GLY A 811 32.26 -9.07 11.95
CA GLY A 811 32.27 -7.86 12.74
C GLY A 811 30.90 -7.21 12.92
N CYS A 812 29.82 -7.94 12.71
CA CYS A 812 28.46 -7.42 12.96
C CYS A 812 27.50 -8.49 13.53
N VAL A 813 26.47 -8.01 14.23
CA VAL A 813 25.26 -8.74 14.55
C VAL A 813 24.11 -7.98 13.92
N SER A 814 23.39 -8.61 12.99
CA SER A 814 22.20 -8.07 12.33
C SER A 814 20.97 -8.85 12.78
N MET A 815 19.93 -8.15 13.18
CA MET A 815 18.71 -8.70 13.75
C MET A 815 17.50 -8.07 13.09
N GLU A 816 16.61 -8.86 12.51
CA GLU A 816 15.29 -8.37 12.13
C GLU A 816 14.49 -8.10 13.41
N ALA A 817 13.77 -6.96 13.43
CA ALA A 817 13.18 -6.46 14.68
C ALA A 817 12.09 -7.37 15.24
N GLU A 818 11.41 -8.13 14.41
CA GLU A 818 10.38 -9.11 14.79
C GLU A 818 10.93 -10.37 15.44
N HIS A 819 12.23 -10.61 15.34
CA HIS A 819 12.89 -11.81 15.87
C HIS A 819 13.45 -11.62 17.29
N PHE A 820 12.80 -10.80 18.10
CA PHE A 820 13.18 -10.61 19.51
C PHE A 820 13.17 -11.94 20.30
N THR A 821 13.98 -12.01 21.37
CA THR A 821 14.10 -13.20 22.23
C THR A 821 13.25 -13.10 23.49
N ASP A 822 12.94 -11.87 23.94
CA ASP A 822 12.08 -11.59 25.09
C ASP A 822 11.19 -10.38 24.82
N ARG A 823 10.00 -10.35 25.44
CA ARG A 823 9.09 -9.21 25.39
C ARG A 823 8.52 -8.93 26.77
N ARG A 824 8.60 -7.68 27.18
CA ARG A 824 8.01 -7.19 28.42
C ARG A 824 6.92 -6.18 28.10
N ASP A 825 5.70 -6.51 28.42
CA ASP A 825 4.55 -5.62 28.28
C ASP A 825 4.39 -4.78 29.54
N HIS A 826 3.87 -3.55 29.42
CA HIS A 826 3.63 -2.68 30.57
C HIS A 826 2.40 -1.79 30.40
N GLY A 827 1.55 -1.72 31.46
CA GLY A 827 0.41 -0.77 31.52
C GLY A 827 -0.58 -0.90 30.36
N GLY A 828 -0.77 -2.10 29.82
CA GLY A 828 -1.62 -2.35 28.66
C GLY A 828 -0.96 -2.01 27.30
N ALA A 829 0.29 -1.54 27.32
CA ALA A 829 1.10 -1.34 26.12
C ALA A 829 1.98 -2.55 25.83
N SER A 830 2.05 -2.94 24.57
CA SER A 830 2.87 -4.06 24.13
C SER A 830 3.47 -3.83 22.76
N TRP A 831 4.70 -4.31 22.57
CA TRP A 831 5.29 -4.43 21.23
C TRP A 831 4.59 -5.53 20.45
N ARG A 832 4.29 -5.26 19.18
CA ARG A 832 3.67 -6.22 18.26
C ARG A 832 4.36 -6.19 16.92
N VAL A 833 4.41 -7.35 16.29
CA VAL A 833 4.86 -7.51 14.91
C VAL A 833 3.79 -6.97 13.96
N VAL A 834 4.23 -6.23 12.96
CA VAL A 834 3.43 -5.74 11.83
C VAL A 834 3.92 -6.48 10.59
N ALA A 835 3.26 -7.59 10.28
CA ALA A 835 3.64 -8.45 9.17
C ALA A 835 3.53 -7.74 7.82
N GLY A 836 4.52 -7.97 6.95
CA GLY A 836 4.59 -7.37 5.61
C GLY A 836 4.94 -5.88 5.59
N LEU A 837 5.38 -5.31 6.72
CA LEU A 837 5.79 -3.90 6.82
C LEU A 837 7.27 -3.78 7.23
N GLY A 838 8.16 -4.20 6.39
CA GLY A 838 9.60 -4.03 6.58
C GLY A 838 10.31 -3.82 5.26
N ARG A 839 11.52 -3.27 5.31
CA ARG A 839 12.40 -3.19 4.14
C ARG A 839 12.99 -4.56 3.81
N SER A 840 13.19 -5.40 4.80
CA SER A 840 13.75 -6.75 4.65
C SER A 840 12.96 -7.86 5.32
N GLY A 841 12.21 -7.60 6.35
CA GLY A 841 11.38 -8.54 7.10
C GLY A 841 10.04 -7.93 7.47
N ASP A 842 9.61 -8.18 8.68
CA ASP A 842 8.47 -7.51 9.31
C ASP A 842 8.98 -6.37 10.19
N SER A 843 8.10 -5.51 10.68
CA SER A 843 8.48 -4.46 11.63
C SER A 843 7.82 -4.68 12.98
N VAL A 844 8.29 -3.98 14.01
CA VAL A 844 7.65 -3.95 15.32
C VAL A 844 7.27 -2.54 15.74
N THR A 845 6.14 -2.39 16.42
CA THR A 845 5.70 -1.13 17.00
C THR A 845 4.85 -1.36 18.25
N VAL A 846 4.66 -0.31 19.07
CA VAL A 846 3.88 -0.42 20.31
C VAL A 846 2.41 -0.07 20.08
N PHE A 847 1.53 -0.91 20.60
CA PHE A 847 0.09 -0.66 20.67
C PHE A 847 -0.41 -0.63 22.13
N PRO A 848 -1.43 0.21 22.40
CA PRO A 848 -2.02 1.22 21.54
C PRO A 848 -1.07 2.43 21.34
N SER A 849 -1.22 3.15 20.23
CA SER A 849 -0.40 4.33 19.94
C SER A 849 -0.67 5.55 20.84
N THR A 850 -1.68 5.44 21.71
CA THR A 850 -2.10 6.49 22.66
C THR A 850 -1.35 6.44 24.00
N VAL A 851 -0.44 5.50 24.20
CA VAL A 851 0.35 5.41 25.43
C VAL A 851 1.22 6.65 25.67
N VAL A 852 1.52 6.90 26.93
CA VAL A 852 2.27 8.10 27.35
C VAL A 852 3.77 7.91 27.09
N SER A 853 4.43 8.95 26.55
CA SER A 853 5.88 8.99 26.41
C SER A 853 6.59 9.06 27.78
N ARG A 854 7.74 8.39 27.89
CA ARG A 854 8.58 8.40 29.07
C ARG A 854 10.04 8.65 28.70
N THR A 855 10.67 9.67 29.28
CA THR A 855 12.02 10.10 28.91
C THR A 855 13.06 9.93 30.01
N ALA A 856 12.64 9.84 31.27
CA ALA A 856 13.58 9.62 32.37
C ALA A 856 13.98 8.12 32.43
N PRO A 857 15.26 7.78 32.58
CA PRO A 857 15.75 6.40 32.59
C PRO A 857 15.01 5.46 33.55
N ASP A 858 14.78 5.89 34.80
CA ASP A 858 14.03 5.12 35.80
C ASP A 858 12.57 4.87 35.37
N ALA A 859 11.94 5.88 34.78
CA ALA A 859 10.56 5.76 34.28
C ALA A 859 10.49 4.83 33.05
N ILE A 860 11.49 4.86 32.15
CA ILE A 860 11.60 3.94 31.02
C ILE A 860 11.75 2.52 31.54
N ARG A 861 12.73 2.27 32.44
CA ARG A 861 12.99 0.93 32.98
C ARG A 861 11.77 0.34 33.68
N SER A 862 11.06 1.15 34.46
CA SER A 862 9.97 0.68 35.33
C SER A 862 8.61 0.59 34.64
N ASN A 863 8.39 1.41 33.59
CA ASN A 863 7.04 1.66 33.08
C ASN A 863 6.92 1.62 31.54
N SER A 864 7.98 1.31 30.80
CA SER A 864 7.89 1.17 29.33
C SER A 864 7.91 -0.30 28.90
N PRO A 865 7.16 -0.67 27.86
CA PRO A 865 7.31 -1.98 27.25
C PRO A 865 8.67 -2.10 26.57
N ALA A 866 9.26 -3.31 26.59
CA ALA A 866 10.59 -3.56 26.04
C ALA A 866 10.63 -4.86 25.22
N LEU A 867 11.57 -4.90 24.26
CA LEU A 867 12.01 -6.10 23.57
C LEU A 867 13.43 -6.43 23.99
N GLY A 868 13.74 -7.70 24.13
CA GLY A 868 15.10 -8.22 24.38
C GLY A 868 15.64 -8.97 23.17
N TYR A 869 16.91 -8.75 22.84
CA TYR A 869 17.62 -9.44 21.76
C TYR A 869 18.88 -10.06 22.32
N ASP A 870 18.91 -11.38 22.49
CA ASP A 870 20.11 -12.10 22.90
C ASP A 870 21.12 -12.15 21.76
N MET A 871 22.36 -11.82 22.06
CA MET A 871 23.51 -11.82 21.13
C MET A 871 24.66 -12.62 21.69
N HIS A 872 25.47 -13.21 20.82
CA HIS A 872 26.75 -13.81 21.17
C HIS A 872 27.87 -13.05 20.45
N LEU A 873 28.67 -12.32 21.20
CA LEU A 873 29.71 -11.44 20.69
C LEU A 873 31.09 -12.06 20.89
N PHE A 874 31.97 -11.91 19.92
CA PHE A 874 33.38 -12.36 19.97
C PHE A 874 34.34 -11.20 20.13
N THR A 875 33.95 -10.02 19.65
CA THR A 875 34.77 -8.82 19.68
C THR A 875 34.42 -7.91 20.88
N THR A 876 35.44 -7.21 21.38
CA THR A 876 35.30 -6.22 22.47
C THR A 876 35.65 -4.83 21.98
N GLY A 877 35.37 -3.80 22.78
CA GLY A 877 35.60 -2.40 22.44
C GLY A 877 34.34 -1.67 22.05
N GLU A 878 34.50 -0.56 21.34
CA GLU A 878 33.38 0.26 20.89
C GLU A 878 32.74 -0.33 19.64
N HIS A 879 31.41 -0.52 19.70
CA HIS A 879 30.59 -0.95 18.57
C HIS A 879 29.56 0.12 18.25
N THR A 880 29.26 0.32 16.98
CA THR A 880 28.18 1.20 16.55
C THR A 880 26.90 0.40 16.47
N LEU A 881 25.86 0.89 17.14
CA LEU A 881 24.51 0.37 17.04
C LEU A 881 23.67 1.23 16.09
N HIS A 882 23.15 0.63 15.03
CA HIS A 882 22.13 1.22 14.17
C HIS A 882 20.78 0.58 14.46
N ILE A 883 19.74 1.39 14.60
CA ILE A 883 18.36 0.93 14.64
C ILE A 883 17.65 1.58 13.45
N ASP A 884 17.30 0.77 12.47
CA ASP A 884 16.60 1.18 11.28
C ASP A 884 15.10 1.19 11.55
N CYS A 885 14.47 2.34 11.35
CA CYS A 885 13.05 2.56 11.56
C CYS A 885 12.41 3.12 10.30
N LEU A 886 11.11 2.96 10.18
CA LEU A 886 10.35 3.68 9.18
C LEU A 886 10.32 5.18 9.50
N PRO A 887 10.21 6.07 8.49
CA PRO A 887 10.32 7.53 8.68
C PRO A 887 9.03 8.15 9.23
N THR A 888 8.49 7.57 10.31
CA THR A 888 7.30 8.09 11.00
C THR A 888 7.56 9.46 11.62
N HIS A 889 6.49 10.23 11.77
CA HIS A 889 6.49 11.54 12.42
C HIS A 889 6.03 11.45 13.89
N PRO A 890 6.30 12.48 14.72
CA PRO A 890 5.73 12.57 16.06
C PRO A 890 4.20 12.47 16.00
N VAL A 891 3.60 11.64 16.85
CA VAL A 891 2.14 11.45 16.84
C VAL A 891 1.40 12.75 17.17
N ALA A 892 1.95 13.58 18.04
CA ALA A 892 1.40 14.89 18.43
C ALA A 892 2.56 15.88 18.65
N PRO A 893 2.30 17.22 18.65
CA PRO A 893 3.36 18.23 18.74
C PRO A 893 4.22 18.18 20.00
N ASP A 894 3.69 17.62 21.09
CA ASP A 894 4.38 17.44 22.37
C ASP A 894 5.16 16.11 22.46
N ARG A 895 5.19 15.34 21.39
CA ARG A 895 5.88 14.05 21.29
C ARG A 895 7.14 14.16 20.40
N GLY A 896 8.02 13.17 20.52
CA GLY A 896 9.18 13.01 19.66
C GLY A 896 9.11 11.75 18.80
N VAL A 897 10.21 11.43 18.16
CA VAL A 897 10.50 10.12 17.56
C VAL A 897 11.71 9.58 18.30
N ARG A 898 11.47 8.93 19.46
CA ARG A 898 12.52 8.51 20.40
C ARG A 898 12.32 7.07 20.84
N LEU A 899 13.44 6.40 21.04
CA LEU A 899 13.56 5.06 21.63
C LEU A 899 14.60 5.12 22.77
N ALA A 900 14.75 4.06 23.54
CA ALA A 900 15.92 3.89 24.39
C ALA A 900 16.47 2.48 24.25
N VAL A 901 17.77 2.31 24.53
CA VAL A 901 18.44 1.02 24.51
C VAL A 901 19.25 0.82 25.78
N SER A 902 19.38 -0.41 26.20
CA SER A 902 20.32 -0.79 27.26
C SER A 902 20.97 -2.12 26.93
N LEU A 903 22.21 -2.32 27.38
CA LEU A 903 22.91 -3.58 27.27
C LEU A 903 22.87 -4.29 28.64
N ASP A 904 22.41 -5.52 28.66
CA ASP A 904 22.23 -6.32 29.86
C ASP A 904 21.39 -5.55 30.93
N ASP A 905 21.87 -5.46 32.16
CA ASP A 905 21.20 -4.73 33.25
C ASP A 905 21.56 -3.22 33.29
N GLY A 906 22.25 -2.69 32.25
CA GLY A 906 22.63 -1.28 32.17
C GLY A 906 21.44 -0.34 32.11
N ASP A 907 21.65 0.97 32.38
CA ASP A 907 20.60 1.98 32.34
C ASP A 907 20.15 2.27 30.91
N PRO A 908 18.83 2.49 30.67
CA PRO A 908 18.33 2.89 29.37
C PRO A 908 18.93 4.20 28.89
N VAL A 909 19.57 4.19 27.74
CA VAL A 909 20.10 5.36 27.05
C VAL A 909 19.07 5.86 26.07
N LEU A 910 18.62 7.10 26.25
CA LEU A 910 17.66 7.75 25.36
C LEU A 910 18.28 8.05 24.01
N LEU A 911 17.60 7.69 22.95
CA LEU A 911 17.99 7.95 21.56
C LEU A 911 16.93 8.79 20.87
N GLU A 912 17.37 9.77 20.09
CA GLU A 912 16.53 10.53 19.17
C GLU A 912 16.84 10.12 17.73
N ALA A 913 15.81 10.05 16.90
CA ALA A 913 16.01 9.79 15.49
C ALA A 913 16.86 10.89 14.85
N SER A 914 17.72 10.54 13.90
CA SER A 914 18.44 11.50 13.08
C SER A 914 17.50 12.55 12.50
N PRO A 915 17.93 13.81 12.30
CA PRO A 915 17.11 14.82 11.64
C PRO A 915 16.55 14.29 10.32
N SER A 916 15.28 14.58 10.04
CA SER A 916 14.65 14.13 8.79
C SER A 916 15.37 14.71 7.58
N ARG A 917 15.66 13.87 6.61
CA ARG A 917 16.21 14.22 5.29
C ARG A 917 15.15 14.07 4.22
N TYR A 918 13.94 14.61 4.47
CA TYR A 918 12.87 14.57 3.48
C TYR A 918 13.31 15.22 2.15
N PRO A 919 13.12 14.62 0.94
CA PRO A 919 12.34 13.37 0.74
C PRO A 919 13.16 12.06 0.81
N ASP A 920 14.47 12.09 1.04
CA ASP A 920 15.31 10.87 0.96
C ASP A 920 14.84 9.76 1.91
N ASP A 921 14.47 10.12 3.15
CA ASP A 921 14.02 9.15 4.15
C ASP A 921 12.75 8.39 3.69
N VAL A 922 11.78 9.10 3.10
CA VAL A 922 10.54 8.48 2.62
C VAL A 922 10.72 7.74 1.28
N LEU A 923 11.67 8.14 0.44
CA LEU A 923 12.01 7.43 -0.79
C LEU A 923 12.73 6.10 -0.53
N THR A 924 13.39 5.98 0.61
CA THR A 924 14.09 4.77 1.06
C THR A 924 13.36 4.03 2.16
N ASN A 925 12.27 4.60 2.69
CA ASN A 925 11.53 4.11 3.87
C ASN A 925 12.48 3.82 5.06
N LEU A 926 13.43 4.72 5.29
CA LEU A 926 14.48 4.53 6.30
C LEU A 926 14.76 5.81 7.06
N ARG A 927 14.65 5.75 8.37
CA ARG A 927 15.18 6.70 9.33
C ARG A 927 15.95 5.94 10.39
N ARG A 928 17.16 6.39 10.71
CA ARG A 928 18.09 5.61 11.53
C ARG A 928 18.35 6.31 12.88
N PHE A 929 18.35 5.51 13.94
CA PHE A 929 18.98 5.88 15.21
C PHE A 929 20.38 5.31 15.23
N THR A 930 21.31 6.05 15.82
CA THR A 930 22.72 5.65 15.94
C THR A 930 23.26 5.96 17.32
N THR A 931 23.93 4.99 17.94
CA THR A 931 24.67 5.19 19.18
C THR A 931 25.87 4.25 19.23
N THR A 932 26.74 4.44 20.20
CA THR A 932 27.91 3.56 20.47
C THR A 932 27.66 2.76 21.74
N LEU A 933 27.98 1.48 21.70
CA LEU A 933 27.94 0.58 22.85
C LEU A 933 29.34 0.05 23.13
N GLY A 934 29.78 0.17 24.39
CA GLY A 934 31.03 -0.45 24.86
C GLY A 934 30.80 -1.91 25.24
N ILE A 935 31.53 -2.81 24.58
CA ILE A 935 31.53 -4.25 24.87
C ILE A 935 32.79 -4.56 25.69
N ASP A 936 32.63 -4.82 26.98
CA ASP A 936 33.72 -5.03 27.92
C ASP A 936 34.29 -6.46 27.86
N ARG A 937 33.50 -7.44 27.46
CA ARG A 937 33.88 -8.86 27.37
C ARG A 937 33.09 -9.59 26.29
N PRO A 938 33.69 -10.62 25.65
CA PRO A 938 32.97 -11.47 24.72
C PRO A 938 31.93 -12.36 25.43
N GLY A 939 31.11 -13.05 24.67
CA GLY A 939 30.09 -14.00 25.14
C GLY A 939 28.68 -13.47 24.98
N ARG A 940 27.74 -14.07 25.75
CA ARG A 940 26.32 -13.71 25.66
C ARG A 940 26.08 -12.33 26.24
N ARG A 941 25.27 -11.52 25.47
CA ARG A 941 24.77 -10.21 25.87
C ARG A 941 23.31 -10.12 25.48
N THR A 942 22.57 -9.25 26.16
CA THR A 942 21.17 -8.96 25.80
C THR A 942 21.02 -7.47 25.53
N LEU A 943 20.64 -7.11 24.31
CA LEU A 943 20.25 -5.73 23.96
C LEU A 943 18.76 -5.57 24.28
N HIS A 944 18.41 -4.59 25.09
CA HIS A 944 17.02 -4.20 25.33
C HIS A 944 16.68 -2.96 24.52
N LEU A 945 15.53 -3.03 23.80
CA LEU A 945 14.90 -1.92 23.10
C LEU A 945 13.66 -1.47 23.84
N TRP A 946 13.64 -0.23 24.31
CA TRP A 946 12.56 0.32 25.13
C TRP A 946 11.74 1.35 24.35
N MET A 947 10.42 1.34 24.51
CA MET A 947 9.57 2.40 24.02
C MET A 947 9.81 3.69 24.82
N VAL A 948 10.02 4.79 24.10
CA VAL A 948 9.98 6.16 24.65
C VAL A 948 8.77 6.90 24.12
N ASP A 949 8.64 7.01 22.80
CA ASP A 949 7.47 7.55 22.14
C ASP A 949 6.69 6.46 21.42
N PRO A 950 5.34 6.50 21.43
CA PRO A 950 4.53 5.61 20.60
C PRO A 950 4.60 6.01 19.12
N GLY A 951 4.29 5.06 18.24
CA GLY A 951 4.23 5.29 16.80
C GLY A 951 5.58 5.18 16.07
N VAL A 952 6.67 4.89 16.79
CA VAL A 952 7.93 4.48 16.17
C VAL A 952 7.80 3.05 15.67
N ILE A 953 8.15 2.81 14.41
CA ILE A 953 8.09 1.50 13.76
C ILE A 953 9.53 1.07 13.48
N VAL A 954 9.99 0.02 14.16
CA VAL A 954 11.36 -0.50 14.06
C VAL A 954 11.40 -1.67 13.08
N ASP A 955 12.33 -1.62 12.13
CA ASP A 955 12.51 -2.59 11.04
C ASP A 955 13.70 -3.53 11.32
N LYS A 956 14.87 -2.97 11.63
CA LYS A 956 16.10 -3.73 11.76
C LYS A 956 17.06 -3.14 12.79
N ILE A 957 17.84 -4.00 13.44
CA ILE A 957 18.85 -3.61 14.43
C ILE A 957 20.21 -4.20 14.00
N VAL A 958 21.23 -3.37 13.89
CA VAL A 958 22.56 -3.80 13.50
C VAL A 958 23.60 -3.25 14.47
N LEU A 959 24.28 -4.14 15.18
CA LEU A 959 25.48 -3.84 15.98
C LEU A 959 26.72 -4.22 15.18
N HIS A 960 27.65 -3.28 14.98
CA HIS A 960 28.82 -3.55 14.15
C HIS A 960 30.08 -2.86 14.68
N THR A 961 31.24 -3.41 14.33
CA THR A 961 32.54 -2.78 14.52
C THR A 961 32.68 -1.53 13.63
N PRO A 962 33.65 -0.63 13.86
CA PRO A 962 33.73 0.68 13.22
C PRO A 962 33.81 0.76 11.69
N HIS A 963 33.94 -0.37 10.99
CA HIS A 963 34.07 -0.40 9.52
C HIS A 963 33.07 -1.37 8.87
N PRO A 964 31.75 -1.06 8.88
CA PRO A 964 30.76 -1.93 8.24
C PRO A 964 30.89 -1.92 6.73
N VAL A 965 30.50 -3.03 6.10
CA VAL A 965 30.26 -3.07 4.67
C VAL A 965 28.88 -2.43 4.41
N GLU A 966 28.89 -1.27 3.78
CA GLU A 966 27.66 -0.58 3.43
C GLU A 966 26.95 -1.25 2.25
N SER A 967 25.62 -1.41 2.35
CA SER A 967 24.75 -1.79 1.27
C SER A 967 23.34 -1.16 1.49
N TYR A 968 22.49 -1.26 0.51
CA TYR A 968 21.15 -0.63 0.59
C TYR A 968 20.25 -1.22 1.69
N LEU A 969 20.27 -2.56 1.85
CA LEU A 969 19.49 -3.28 2.87
C LEU A 969 20.30 -3.57 4.15
N GLY A 970 21.60 -3.30 4.14
CA GLY A 970 22.53 -3.69 5.21
C GLY A 970 22.80 -5.19 5.23
N PRO A 971 23.52 -5.68 6.25
CA PRO A 971 23.86 -7.09 6.34
C PRO A 971 22.61 -7.96 6.51
N PRO A 972 22.59 -9.16 5.91
CA PRO A 972 21.57 -10.15 6.19
C PRO A 972 21.50 -10.50 7.68
N GLU A 973 20.35 -11.00 8.13
CA GLU A 973 20.20 -11.42 9.52
C GLU A 973 21.28 -12.42 9.93
N SER A 974 21.85 -12.21 11.11
CA SER A 974 22.85 -13.10 11.71
C SER A 974 22.26 -14.47 12.04
N PHE A 975 23.10 -15.50 12.04
CA PHE A 975 22.67 -16.81 12.51
C PHE A 975 22.10 -16.72 13.93
N ARG A 976 20.89 -17.21 14.12
CA ARG A 976 20.22 -17.28 15.41
C ARG A 976 20.30 -18.71 15.96
N ALA A 977 21.07 -18.89 17.01
CA ALA A 977 21.11 -20.16 17.73
C ALA A 977 19.85 -20.32 18.58
N THR A 978 19.16 -21.45 18.44
CA THR A 978 18.00 -21.78 19.29
C THR A 978 18.51 -22.03 20.72
N PRO A 979 17.87 -21.50 21.79
CA PRO A 979 18.28 -21.83 23.15
C PRO A 979 18.21 -23.32 23.34
N VAL A 980 19.30 -23.90 23.80
CA VAL A 980 19.27 -25.29 24.33
C VAL A 980 18.48 -25.22 25.64
N ILE A 981 17.23 -25.64 25.58
CA ILE A 981 16.43 -25.84 26.81
C ILE A 981 17.13 -26.97 27.59
N ARG A 982 17.89 -26.58 28.61
CA ARG A 982 18.43 -27.53 29.62
C ARG A 982 17.41 -27.76 30.71
#